data_c2fe2b2facc73e9c9db06576c2432ff6
#
_entry.id   c2fe2b2facc73e9c9db06576c2432ff6
#
_cell.length_a   1.000
_cell.length_b   1.000
_cell.length_c   1.000
_cell.angle_alpha   90.00
_cell.angle_beta   90.00
_cell.angle_gamma   90.00
#
_symmetry.space_group_name_H-M   'P 1'
#
loop_
_entity.id
_entity.type
_entity.pdbx_description
1 polymer ?
#
loop_
_entity_poly.entity_id
_entity_poly.type
_entity_poly.pdbx_seq_one_letter_code
_entity_poly.pdbx_strand_id
1 'polypeptide(L)'
;PSVKQFIRNVRAAKTIADERAVVQKESAAIRASFREESHNSNVRRNNVAKLLYLFTLGERTHFGQIECLKLLASPRFADKRLGYLGTMLLLDENQEVLTLVTNSLSNDLKHSNQYIVGLALCTLGNIASVEMSRDLFPDIETILSSSNPYIRRKAALCAMRICHKVPDLQEHFYEKAKLLLTDRNHGVLLCGMTLLVSMCEADEEEGGEQGVIEMFRPLVPTLVKILKSLSSSGYAPEHDVTGITDPFLQVKILRLLRALGRGDAQTSEQINDILAQVATNTDSSKNVGNSILYEAVLTILDIEADSGLRVLGVNILGKFLTNKDNNIRYVALNTLIKVVAVEPNAVQRHRNTILDCLRDPDISIRRRALDLSFTLINADNVRVLIRELLSFLEVADAEFKPIMTSQIGIAADRFAPNKRWHVDTMLRVLKLAGNFVKEQILSSFVRLIATTPELQTYAAQKLYATLKDDISQEGLNLAGAWVIGEYGDALLRGGQYEEEELVKEVKQSDIVDLFTSILNSSYAGQIVKEYIITSAMKLTTRLTEPAQIERLRRLLESNNTNLDVEIQQRAVEYGNLFAYDQVRRGVLERMPPPEIREEQRVLGEATKKRHSKVPKMKKPSQVTEQDMLLDLMGGDSNMPVADLSSTINGSQHNADLLADILDGGQSVSIPSQLSATTSPAPTGNMSSIMDLFDTPSTTATPQPPPQQRTQSVDLFGGMTSPPPQTQAPSGHTVFDKNGLLVTFQVQRNATAVQVMARFRNTGNFERLTDLSLQAAVPKTQKLQLLGISSGELDGGEEATQQMRIIGVQGPPPPKLRLRLKINYAQAGSPATTEQVDWSEPA
;
A
#
# COMPACT_ATOMS: atom_id res chain seq x y z
N PRO A 1 -25.70 -32.05 22.27
CA PRO A 1 -25.22 -32.77 21.08
C PRO A 1 -23.72 -33.01 21.10
N SER A 2 -23.24 -34.04 20.35
CA SER A 2 -21.82 -34.27 20.16
C SER A 2 -21.22 -33.17 19.24
N VAL A 3 -19.88 -33.01 19.28
CA VAL A 3 -19.18 -32.09 18.34
C VAL A 3 -19.54 -32.39 16.89
N LYS A 4 -19.57 -33.67 16.50
CA LYS A 4 -19.92 -34.07 15.13
C LYS A 4 -21.36 -33.67 14.75
N GLN A 5 -22.28 -33.78 15.70
CA GLN A 5 -23.68 -33.39 15.46
C GLN A 5 -23.80 -31.87 15.35
N PHE A 6 -23.10 -31.13 16.18
CA PHE A 6 -23.08 -29.67 16.11
C PHE A 6 -22.51 -29.17 14.77
N ILE A 7 -21.37 -29.69 14.32
CA ILE A 7 -20.80 -29.38 13.01
C ILE A 7 -21.77 -29.70 11.86
N ARG A 8 -22.47 -30.83 11.93
CA ARG A 8 -23.49 -31.16 10.92
C ARG A 8 -24.64 -30.16 10.91
N ASN A 9 -25.12 -29.76 12.08
CA ASN A 9 -26.22 -28.80 12.20
C ASN A 9 -25.83 -27.43 11.61
N VAL A 10 -24.60 -26.95 11.88
CA VAL A 10 -24.07 -25.69 11.31
C VAL A 10 -23.96 -25.80 9.79
N ARG A 11 -23.39 -26.89 9.27
CA ARG A 11 -23.24 -27.12 7.82
C ARG A 11 -24.58 -27.37 7.09
N ALA A 12 -25.60 -27.82 7.79
CA ALA A 12 -26.93 -28.04 7.22
C ALA A 12 -27.77 -26.76 7.16
N ALA A 13 -27.34 -25.68 7.79
CA ALA A 13 -28.02 -24.40 7.73
C ALA A 13 -28.02 -23.86 6.29
N LYS A 14 -29.20 -23.46 5.80
CA LYS A 14 -29.37 -22.95 4.44
C LYS A 14 -29.20 -21.44 4.34
N THR A 15 -29.41 -20.74 5.44
CA THR A 15 -29.29 -19.29 5.52
C THR A 15 -28.30 -18.90 6.61
N ILE A 16 -27.73 -17.70 6.51
CA ILE A 16 -26.87 -17.11 7.55
C ILE A 16 -27.64 -16.96 8.87
N ALA A 17 -28.93 -16.67 8.81
CA ALA A 17 -29.79 -16.56 9.99
C ALA A 17 -29.96 -17.91 10.70
N ASP A 18 -30.17 -19.01 9.96
CA ASP A 18 -30.25 -20.36 10.52
C ASP A 18 -28.93 -20.77 11.17
N GLU A 19 -27.80 -20.49 10.50
CA GLU A 19 -26.47 -20.76 11.03
C GLU A 19 -26.25 -20.03 12.36
N ARG A 20 -26.53 -18.73 12.40
CA ARG A 20 -26.43 -17.92 13.63
C ARG A 20 -27.32 -18.45 14.74
N ALA A 21 -28.56 -18.83 14.44
CA ALA A 21 -29.46 -19.42 15.43
C ALA A 21 -28.91 -20.71 16.05
N VAL A 22 -28.34 -21.60 15.22
CA VAL A 22 -27.69 -22.84 15.68
C VAL A 22 -26.48 -22.52 16.55
N VAL A 23 -25.64 -21.58 16.13
CA VAL A 23 -24.42 -21.15 16.82
C VAL A 23 -24.74 -20.49 18.17
N GLN A 24 -25.70 -19.58 18.23
CA GLN A 24 -26.11 -18.91 19.45
C GLN A 24 -26.72 -19.88 20.45
N LYS A 25 -27.58 -20.78 19.99
CA LYS A 25 -28.19 -21.81 20.82
C LYS A 25 -27.13 -22.73 21.46
N GLU A 26 -26.17 -23.19 20.67
CA GLU A 26 -25.09 -24.05 21.16
C GLU A 26 -24.13 -23.29 22.09
N SER A 27 -23.80 -22.06 21.78
CA SER A 27 -22.99 -21.18 22.63
C SER A 27 -23.64 -20.96 23.99
N ALA A 28 -24.95 -20.72 24.02
CA ALA A 28 -25.71 -20.61 25.27
C ALA A 28 -25.72 -21.93 26.09
N ALA A 29 -25.90 -23.07 25.42
CA ALA A 29 -25.86 -24.39 26.05
C ALA A 29 -24.47 -24.71 26.63
N ILE A 30 -23.38 -24.34 25.92
CA ILE A 30 -22.00 -24.50 26.41
C ILE A 30 -21.80 -23.63 27.68
N ARG A 31 -22.22 -22.36 27.65
CA ARG A 31 -22.12 -21.46 28.82
C ARG A 31 -22.86 -21.98 30.02
N ALA A 32 -24.09 -22.47 29.82
CA ALA A 32 -24.88 -23.08 30.91
C ALA A 32 -24.17 -24.30 31.50
N SER A 33 -23.66 -25.19 30.64
CA SER A 33 -22.95 -26.37 31.08
C SER A 33 -21.66 -26.06 31.85
N PHE A 34 -20.95 -24.98 31.50
CA PHE A 34 -19.76 -24.54 32.21
C PHE A 34 -20.11 -23.95 33.59
N ARG A 35 -21.24 -23.27 33.74
CA ARG A 35 -21.71 -22.72 35.02
C ARG A 35 -22.18 -23.82 36.00
N GLU A 36 -22.76 -24.89 35.47
CA GLU A 36 -23.24 -26.03 36.27
C GLU A 36 -22.09 -26.86 36.86
N GLU A 37 -20.81 -26.49 36.64
CA GLU A 37 -19.61 -27.17 37.13
C GLU A 37 -19.67 -28.69 36.99
N SER A 38 -19.99 -29.17 35.81
CA SER A 38 -19.98 -30.60 35.53
C SER A 38 -18.58 -31.20 35.87
N HIS A 39 -18.52 -32.04 36.87
CA HIS A 39 -17.30 -32.80 37.22
C HIS A 39 -16.97 -33.84 36.13
N ASN A 40 -17.79 -33.99 35.14
CA ASN A 40 -17.57 -34.95 34.06
C ASN A 40 -16.60 -34.40 33.03
N SER A 41 -15.38 -34.86 33.05
CA SER A 41 -14.30 -34.52 32.11
C SER A 41 -14.70 -34.74 30.64
N ASN A 42 -15.51 -35.75 30.33
CA ASN A 42 -15.96 -36.01 28.95
C ASN A 42 -16.92 -34.92 28.44
N VAL A 43 -17.80 -34.43 29.29
CA VAL A 43 -18.70 -33.32 28.95
C VAL A 43 -17.91 -32.04 28.73
N ARG A 44 -16.98 -31.73 29.64
CA ARG A 44 -16.10 -30.56 29.52
C ARG A 44 -15.27 -30.62 28.23
N ARG A 45 -14.66 -31.78 27.92
CA ARG A 45 -13.91 -31.99 26.69
C ARG A 45 -14.76 -31.77 25.44
N ASN A 46 -15.99 -32.31 25.42
CA ASN A 46 -16.91 -32.13 24.30
C ASN A 46 -17.31 -30.65 24.12
N ASN A 47 -17.57 -29.94 25.21
CA ASN A 47 -17.92 -28.53 25.20
C ASN A 47 -16.75 -27.64 24.76
N VAL A 48 -15.55 -27.90 25.23
CA VAL A 48 -14.34 -27.18 24.78
C VAL A 48 -14.07 -27.45 23.30
N ALA A 49 -14.26 -28.68 22.81
CA ALA A 49 -14.11 -28.98 21.38
C ALA A 49 -15.12 -28.21 20.51
N LYS A 50 -16.37 -28.07 20.98
CA LYS A 50 -17.36 -27.23 20.32
C LYS A 50 -16.98 -25.75 20.38
N LEU A 51 -16.46 -25.30 21.52
CA LEU A 51 -15.98 -23.93 21.70
C LEU A 51 -14.86 -23.58 20.72
N LEU A 52 -13.92 -24.50 20.49
CA LEU A 52 -12.87 -24.30 19.49
C LEU A 52 -13.42 -24.24 18.06
N TYR A 53 -14.46 -25.01 17.78
CA TYR A 53 -15.15 -24.89 16.49
C TYR A 53 -15.86 -23.54 16.36
N LEU A 54 -16.49 -23.04 17.41
CA LEU A 54 -17.07 -21.68 17.46
C LEU A 54 -15.99 -20.61 17.20
N PHE A 55 -14.82 -20.77 17.80
CA PHE A 55 -13.67 -19.88 17.54
C PHE A 55 -13.29 -19.87 16.06
N THR A 56 -13.24 -21.03 15.39
CA THR A 56 -12.94 -21.09 13.94
C THR A 56 -14.01 -20.43 13.07
N LEU A 57 -15.25 -20.28 13.57
CA LEU A 57 -16.33 -19.54 12.92
C LEU A 57 -16.28 -18.03 13.17
N GLY A 58 -15.33 -17.56 13.99
CA GLY A 58 -15.18 -16.15 14.36
C GLY A 58 -16.05 -15.69 15.52
N GLU A 59 -16.63 -16.63 16.29
CA GLU A 59 -17.46 -16.30 17.45
C GLU A 59 -16.63 -15.98 18.70
N ARG A 60 -17.24 -15.23 19.62
CA ARG A 60 -16.61 -14.87 20.90
C ARG A 60 -16.56 -16.06 21.83
N THR A 61 -15.38 -16.49 22.26
CA THR A 61 -15.14 -17.71 23.02
C THR A 61 -14.43 -17.50 24.36
N HIS A 62 -14.25 -16.27 24.81
CA HIS A 62 -13.52 -15.94 26.06
C HIS A 62 -14.06 -16.63 27.31
N PHE A 63 -15.35 -16.92 27.35
CA PHE A 63 -16.00 -17.58 28.47
C PHE A 63 -15.51 -19.02 28.73
N GLY A 64 -14.75 -19.61 27.82
CA GLY A 64 -14.24 -20.98 27.94
C GLY A 64 -12.76 -21.07 28.28
N GLN A 65 -12.06 -19.97 28.50
CA GLN A 65 -10.63 -19.97 28.80
C GLN A 65 -10.27 -20.81 30.03
N ILE A 66 -10.96 -20.63 31.15
CA ILE A 66 -10.70 -21.37 32.39
C ILE A 66 -10.99 -22.88 32.21
N GLU A 67 -11.97 -23.23 31.39
CA GLU A 67 -12.28 -24.63 31.14
C GLU A 67 -11.19 -25.34 30.32
N CYS A 68 -10.50 -24.59 29.42
CA CYS A 68 -9.28 -25.08 28.76
C CYS A 68 -8.18 -25.40 29.79
N LEU A 69 -7.98 -24.53 30.79
CA LEU A 69 -7.00 -24.76 31.85
C LEU A 69 -7.33 -25.95 32.72
N LYS A 70 -8.61 -26.14 33.04
CA LYS A 70 -9.04 -27.34 33.80
C LYS A 70 -8.79 -28.62 32.99
N LEU A 71 -8.96 -28.64 31.68
CA LEU A 71 -8.62 -29.77 30.83
C LEU A 71 -7.11 -30.01 30.74
N LEU A 72 -6.33 -28.93 30.65
CA LEU A 72 -4.87 -28.98 30.61
C LEU A 72 -4.30 -29.63 31.91
N ALA A 73 -4.87 -29.36 33.08
CA ALA A 73 -4.47 -29.93 34.35
C ALA A 73 -4.88 -31.42 34.52
N SER A 74 -5.75 -31.94 33.65
CA SER A 74 -6.19 -33.35 33.71
C SER A 74 -5.03 -34.33 33.45
N PRO A 75 -4.96 -35.49 34.10
CA PRO A 75 -3.92 -36.50 33.85
C PRO A 75 -4.12 -37.23 32.51
N ARG A 76 -5.29 -37.12 31.88
CA ARG A 76 -5.61 -37.83 30.64
C ARG A 76 -5.06 -37.09 29.42
N PHE A 77 -4.29 -37.78 28.58
CA PHE A 77 -3.69 -37.21 27.38
C PHE A 77 -4.72 -36.52 26.46
N ALA A 78 -5.89 -37.15 26.26
CA ALA A 78 -6.94 -36.61 25.39
C ALA A 78 -7.49 -35.24 25.89
N ASP A 79 -7.60 -35.08 27.18
CA ASP A 79 -8.03 -33.83 27.83
C ASP A 79 -6.92 -32.78 27.76
N LYS A 80 -5.66 -33.16 28.11
CA LYS A 80 -4.51 -32.28 27.99
C LYS A 80 -4.34 -31.71 26.57
N ARG A 81 -4.42 -32.61 25.56
CA ARG A 81 -4.27 -32.22 24.16
C ARG A 81 -5.24 -31.12 23.77
N LEU A 82 -6.53 -31.27 24.16
CA LEU A 82 -7.55 -30.28 23.84
C LEU A 82 -7.39 -29.02 24.69
N GLY A 83 -7.04 -29.17 25.97
CA GLY A 83 -6.75 -28.07 26.88
C GLY A 83 -5.59 -27.19 26.36
N TYR A 84 -4.50 -27.79 25.95
CA TYR A 84 -3.37 -27.06 25.36
C TYR A 84 -3.72 -26.39 24.05
N LEU A 85 -4.47 -27.06 23.16
CA LEU A 85 -4.93 -26.45 21.92
C LEU A 85 -5.84 -25.25 22.19
N GLY A 86 -6.77 -25.38 23.15
CA GLY A 86 -7.64 -24.29 23.57
C GLY A 86 -6.86 -23.11 24.17
N THR A 87 -5.83 -23.42 24.98
CA THR A 87 -4.97 -22.39 25.57
C THR A 87 -4.23 -21.60 24.48
N MET A 88 -3.67 -22.27 23.47
CA MET A 88 -2.99 -21.59 22.37
C MET A 88 -3.91 -20.71 21.51
N LEU A 89 -5.17 -21.11 21.34
CA LEU A 89 -6.11 -20.40 20.46
C LEU A 89 -6.90 -19.31 21.18
N LEU A 90 -7.25 -19.51 22.44
CA LEU A 90 -8.18 -18.63 23.17
C LEU A 90 -7.49 -17.66 24.14
N LEU A 91 -6.24 -17.89 24.49
CA LEU A 91 -5.49 -17.08 25.43
C LEU A 91 -4.43 -16.25 24.71
N ASP A 92 -4.24 -15.03 25.20
CA ASP A 92 -3.19 -14.11 24.78
C ASP A 92 -2.05 -14.11 25.83
N GLU A 93 -0.82 -13.86 25.39
CA GLU A 93 0.38 -13.77 26.23
C GLU A 93 0.30 -12.71 27.32
N ASN A 94 -0.54 -11.68 27.15
CA ASN A 94 -0.69 -10.57 28.09
C ASN A 94 -1.76 -10.81 29.16
N GLN A 95 -2.46 -11.95 29.14
CA GLN A 95 -3.53 -12.22 30.10
C GLN A 95 -3.00 -12.80 31.39
N GLU A 96 -3.40 -12.25 32.52
CA GLU A 96 -3.04 -12.74 33.87
C GLU A 96 -3.38 -14.22 34.11
N VAL A 97 -4.41 -14.73 33.45
CA VAL A 97 -4.83 -16.12 33.51
C VAL A 97 -3.72 -17.10 33.08
N LEU A 98 -2.79 -16.68 32.24
CA LEU A 98 -1.63 -17.47 31.83
C LEU A 98 -0.69 -17.85 32.99
N THR A 99 -0.61 -17.07 34.05
CA THR A 99 0.18 -17.40 35.23
C THR A 99 -0.26 -18.75 35.85
N LEU A 100 -1.53 -19.09 35.72
CA LEU A 100 -2.08 -20.38 36.20
C LEU A 100 -1.58 -21.58 35.37
N VAL A 101 -1.12 -21.33 34.15
CA VAL A 101 -0.63 -22.36 33.22
C VAL A 101 0.82 -22.72 33.51
N THR A 102 1.63 -21.79 34.03
CA THR A 102 3.09 -21.93 34.19
C THR A 102 3.46 -23.18 34.98
N ASN A 103 2.81 -23.43 36.11
CA ASN A 103 3.07 -24.62 36.92
C ASN A 103 2.70 -25.92 36.19
N SER A 104 1.60 -25.92 35.48
CA SER A 104 1.18 -27.10 34.69
C SER A 104 2.14 -27.37 33.55
N LEU A 105 2.66 -26.33 32.89
CA LEU A 105 3.70 -26.44 31.87
C LEU A 105 5.01 -27.00 32.45
N SER A 106 5.49 -26.49 33.58
CA SER A 106 6.70 -26.98 34.23
C SER A 106 6.59 -28.46 34.58
N ASN A 107 5.46 -28.89 35.11
CA ASN A 107 5.22 -30.31 35.42
C ASN A 107 5.18 -31.18 34.15
N ASP A 108 4.52 -30.70 33.10
CA ASP A 108 4.36 -31.44 31.86
C ASP A 108 5.66 -31.50 31.04
N LEU A 109 6.52 -30.50 31.15
CA LEU A 109 7.86 -30.51 30.53
C LEU A 109 8.76 -31.62 31.12
N LYS A 110 8.51 -32.03 32.36
CA LYS A 110 9.24 -33.12 33.05
C LYS A 110 8.51 -34.46 33.01
N HIS A 111 7.42 -34.57 32.26
CA HIS A 111 6.60 -35.77 32.20
C HIS A 111 7.30 -36.89 31.41
N SER A 112 7.05 -38.16 31.82
CA SER A 112 7.64 -39.34 31.17
C SER A 112 7.11 -39.59 29.73
N ASN A 113 5.90 -39.14 29.44
CA ASN A 113 5.30 -39.29 28.11
C ASN A 113 5.78 -38.14 27.16
N GLN A 114 6.55 -38.55 26.16
CA GLN A 114 7.10 -37.64 25.14
C GLN A 114 6.04 -36.74 24.46
N TYR A 115 4.81 -37.23 24.29
CA TYR A 115 3.75 -36.47 23.62
C TYR A 115 3.17 -35.38 24.51
N ILE A 116 3.13 -35.59 25.82
CA ILE A 116 2.76 -34.55 26.79
C ILE A 116 3.83 -33.45 26.83
N VAL A 117 5.10 -33.84 26.88
CA VAL A 117 6.22 -32.88 26.78
C VAL A 117 6.14 -32.08 25.46
N GLY A 118 5.83 -32.77 24.37
CA GLY A 118 5.67 -32.11 23.07
C GLY A 118 4.50 -31.13 23.03
N LEU A 119 3.40 -31.39 23.71
CA LEU A 119 2.28 -30.45 23.83
C LEU A 119 2.68 -29.20 24.64
N ALA A 120 3.34 -29.40 25.78
CA ALA A 120 3.83 -28.30 26.60
C ALA A 120 4.83 -27.41 25.85
N LEU A 121 5.78 -28.04 25.13
CA LEU A 121 6.75 -27.30 24.31
C LEU A 121 6.08 -26.51 23.18
N CYS A 122 5.10 -27.09 22.47
CA CYS A 122 4.36 -26.37 21.43
C CYS A 122 3.59 -25.19 22.00
N THR A 123 2.94 -25.36 23.13
CA THR A 123 2.17 -24.31 23.77
C THR A 123 3.07 -23.17 24.21
N LEU A 124 4.15 -23.48 24.92
CA LEU A 124 5.12 -22.49 25.35
C LEU A 124 5.75 -21.75 24.15
N GLY A 125 6.05 -22.47 23.08
CA GLY A 125 6.60 -21.88 21.84
C GLY A 125 5.63 -20.95 21.09
N ASN A 126 4.33 -21.01 21.40
CA ASN A 126 3.32 -20.13 20.77
C ASN A 126 2.90 -18.96 21.65
N ILE A 127 2.78 -19.16 22.97
CA ILE A 127 2.16 -18.19 23.89
C ILE A 127 3.09 -17.71 25.01
N ALA A 128 4.37 -18.08 25.02
CA ALA A 128 5.27 -17.66 26.09
C ALA A 128 5.30 -16.14 26.26
N SER A 129 4.94 -15.67 27.45
CA SER A 129 5.17 -14.30 27.90
C SER A 129 6.62 -14.12 28.37
N VAL A 130 7.02 -12.88 28.65
CA VAL A 130 8.34 -12.59 29.22
C VAL A 130 8.56 -13.32 30.56
N GLU A 131 7.54 -13.33 31.43
CA GLU A 131 7.60 -14.01 32.74
C GLU A 131 7.71 -15.52 32.58
N MET A 132 6.83 -16.13 31.76
CA MET A 132 6.89 -17.57 31.50
C MET A 132 8.24 -17.98 30.88
N SER A 133 8.79 -17.16 29.99
CA SER A 133 10.09 -17.41 29.38
C SER A 133 11.22 -17.41 30.42
N ARG A 134 11.22 -16.48 31.37
CA ARG A 134 12.21 -16.42 32.45
C ARG A 134 12.07 -17.57 33.43
N ASP A 135 10.85 -18.00 33.73
CA ASP A 135 10.59 -19.09 34.68
C ASP A 135 10.95 -20.46 34.11
N LEU A 136 10.71 -20.67 32.80
CA LEU A 136 10.79 -22.01 32.21
C LEU A 136 12.01 -22.24 31.31
N PHE A 137 12.84 -21.22 31.03
CA PHE A 137 14.03 -21.42 30.19
C PHE A 137 15.01 -22.48 30.66
N PRO A 138 15.26 -22.69 31.99
CA PRO A 138 16.17 -23.73 32.42
C PRO A 138 15.67 -25.14 32.08
N ASP A 139 14.36 -25.35 32.15
CA ASP A 139 13.75 -26.61 31.74
C ASP A 139 13.95 -26.85 30.24
N ILE A 140 13.77 -25.82 29.40
CA ILE A 140 13.95 -25.89 27.94
C ILE A 140 15.42 -26.14 27.60
N GLU A 141 16.37 -25.47 28.25
CA GLU A 141 17.80 -25.69 28.08
C GLU A 141 18.17 -27.15 28.33
N THR A 142 17.64 -27.72 29.39
CA THR A 142 17.85 -29.14 29.73
C THR A 142 17.24 -30.07 28.69
N ILE A 143 16.04 -29.78 28.23
CA ILE A 143 15.30 -30.61 27.25
C ILE A 143 15.97 -30.60 25.89
N LEU A 144 16.64 -29.54 25.48
CA LEU A 144 17.43 -29.50 24.24
C LEU A 144 18.50 -30.60 24.17
N SER A 145 18.98 -31.11 25.28
CA SER A 145 19.91 -32.23 25.37
C SER A 145 19.26 -33.60 25.52
N SER A 146 17.92 -33.71 25.37
CA SER A 146 17.18 -34.95 25.44
C SER A 146 17.65 -35.98 24.41
N SER A 147 17.68 -37.27 24.78
CA SER A 147 17.97 -38.36 23.84
C SER A 147 16.95 -38.53 22.74
N ASN A 148 15.73 -38.05 22.95
CA ASN A 148 14.62 -38.17 21.99
C ASN A 148 14.61 -37.05 20.93
N PRO A 149 14.78 -37.38 19.64
CA PRO A 149 14.80 -36.37 18.57
C PRO A 149 13.47 -35.61 18.42
N TYR A 150 12.33 -36.24 18.74
CA TYR A 150 11.01 -35.57 18.70
C TYR A 150 10.98 -34.41 19.71
N ILE A 151 11.51 -34.63 20.92
CA ILE A 151 11.55 -33.63 21.97
C ILE A 151 12.55 -32.52 21.60
N ARG A 152 13.76 -32.86 21.10
CA ARG A 152 14.76 -31.86 20.69
C ARG A 152 14.25 -30.92 19.63
N ARG A 153 13.51 -31.42 18.61
CA ARG A 153 12.90 -30.57 17.60
C ARG A 153 11.96 -29.52 18.19
N LYS A 154 11.08 -29.98 19.06
CA LYS A 154 10.08 -29.11 19.71
C LYS A 154 10.76 -28.12 20.66
N ALA A 155 11.76 -28.54 21.38
CA ALA A 155 12.53 -27.69 22.29
C ALA A 155 13.30 -26.58 21.54
N ALA A 156 13.87 -26.89 20.38
CA ALA A 156 14.57 -25.90 19.56
C ALA A 156 13.62 -24.77 19.11
N LEU A 157 12.43 -25.10 18.62
CA LEU A 157 11.43 -24.10 18.24
C LEU A 157 10.88 -23.32 19.44
N CYS A 158 10.75 -23.97 20.59
CA CYS A 158 10.39 -23.30 21.84
C CYS A 158 11.47 -22.31 22.30
N ALA A 159 12.73 -22.69 22.23
CA ALA A 159 13.87 -21.85 22.57
C ALA A 159 13.94 -20.60 21.66
N MET A 160 13.59 -20.74 20.39
CA MET A 160 13.48 -19.61 19.46
C MET A 160 12.49 -18.55 19.97
N ARG A 161 11.32 -18.98 20.42
CA ARG A 161 10.31 -18.06 21.02
C ARG A 161 10.83 -17.38 22.27
N ILE A 162 11.49 -18.14 23.16
CA ILE A 162 12.05 -17.60 24.40
C ILE A 162 13.11 -16.55 24.11
N CYS A 163 14.04 -16.82 23.20
CA CYS A 163 15.07 -15.87 22.79
C CYS A 163 14.48 -14.60 22.17
N HIS A 164 13.39 -14.73 21.41
CA HIS A 164 12.71 -13.58 20.83
C HIS A 164 12.02 -12.72 21.90
N LYS A 165 11.41 -13.33 22.91
CA LYS A 165 10.73 -12.62 24.00
C LYS A 165 11.68 -12.00 25.02
N VAL A 166 12.77 -12.68 25.32
CA VAL A 166 13.77 -12.25 26.30
C VAL A 166 15.17 -12.44 25.70
N PRO A 167 15.67 -11.46 24.94
CA PRO A 167 16.97 -11.54 24.28
C PRO A 167 18.13 -11.88 25.25
N ASP A 168 18.09 -11.41 26.50
CA ASP A 168 19.10 -11.67 27.52
C ASP A 168 19.32 -13.18 27.79
N LEU A 169 18.31 -14.01 27.56
CA LEU A 169 18.40 -15.46 27.76
C LEU A 169 19.06 -16.19 26.57
N GLN A 170 19.32 -15.51 25.46
CA GLN A 170 19.87 -16.13 24.25
C GLN A 170 21.24 -16.79 24.51
N GLU A 171 22.08 -16.22 25.36
CA GLU A 171 23.40 -16.75 25.69
C GLU A 171 23.35 -18.18 26.24
N HIS A 172 22.33 -18.51 27.02
CA HIS A 172 22.18 -19.85 27.59
C HIS A 172 21.94 -20.94 26.53
N PHE A 173 21.48 -20.55 25.37
CA PHE A 173 21.15 -21.49 24.30
C PHE A 173 22.25 -21.65 23.22
N TYR A 174 23.30 -20.83 23.21
CA TYR A 174 24.33 -20.88 22.15
C TYR A 174 25.01 -22.25 21.99
N GLU A 175 25.52 -22.81 23.07
CA GLU A 175 26.19 -24.11 23.02
C GLU A 175 25.23 -25.27 22.69
N LYS A 176 24.01 -25.21 23.18
CA LYS A 176 22.98 -26.19 22.85
C LYS A 176 22.56 -26.11 21.38
N ALA A 177 22.44 -24.91 20.84
CA ALA A 177 22.13 -24.68 19.42
C ALA A 177 23.25 -25.23 18.52
N LYS A 178 24.52 -25.03 18.86
CA LYS A 178 25.65 -25.63 18.14
C LYS A 178 25.57 -27.16 18.13
N LEU A 179 25.21 -27.79 19.25
CA LEU A 179 25.08 -29.24 19.34
C LEU A 179 23.96 -29.80 18.49
N LEU A 180 22.87 -29.06 18.29
CA LEU A 180 21.77 -29.49 17.43
C LEU A 180 22.21 -29.65 15.96
N LEU A 181 23.23 -28.92 15.51
CA LEU A 181 23.76 -29.05 14.13
C LEU A 181 24.61 -30.28 13.90
N THR A 182 24.97 -31.00 14.94
CA THR A 182 25.69 -32.28 14.87
C THR A 182 24.74 -33.48 14.86
N ASP A 183 23.44 -33.28 14.93
CA ASP A 183 22.44 -34.32 14.97
C ASP A 183 22.34 -35.05 13.62
N ARG A 184 21.98 -36.33 13.67
CA ARG A 184 21.74 -37.15 12.47
C ARG A 184 20.30 -37.02 11.95
N ASN A 185 19.38 -36.56 12.78
CA ASN A 185 17.98 -36.41 12.42
C ASN A 185 17.74 -35.11 11.68
N HIS A 186 17.28 -35.19 10.43
CA HIS A 186 17.03 -34.02 9.59
C HIS A 186 16.04 -33.02 10.21
N GLY A 187 15.02 -33.51 10.91
CA GLY A 187 14.08 -32.65 11.61
C GLY A 187 14.73 -31.86 12.76
N VAL A 188 15.68 -32.43 13.46
CA VAL A 188 16.44 -31.73 14.51
C VAL A 188 17.38 -30.71 13.90
N LEU A 189 18.04 -31.06 12.79
CA LEU A 189 18.88 -30.14 12.05
C LEU A 189 18.06 -28.93 11.56
N LEU A 190 16.89 -29.18 10.98
CA LEU A 190 16.02 -28.12 10.46
C LEU A 190 15.57 -27.16 11.57
N CYS A 191 15.15 -27.68 12.72
CA CYS A 191 14.72 -26.86 13.85
C CYS A 191 15.89 -26.12 14.50
N GLY A 192 17.04 -26.78 14.63
CA GLY A 192 18.27 -26.16 15.15
C GLY A 192 18.77 -25.03 14.27
N MET A 193 18.78 -25.23 12.96
CA MET A 193 19.11 -24.16 12.00
C MET A 193 18.12 -23.01 12.04
N THR A 194 16.83 -23.30 12.24
CA THR A 194 15.81 -22.25 12.40
C THR A 194 16.11 -21.40 13.65
N LEU A 195 16.48 -22.02 14.76
CA LEU A 195 16.89 -21.31 15.98
C LEU A 195 18.12 -20.44 15.72
N LEU A 196 19.16 -20.97 15.05
CA LEU A 196 20.38 -20.22 14.74
C LEU A 196 20.12 -19.05 13.77
N VAL A 197 19.31 -19.24 12.74
CA VAL A 197 18.92 -18.16 11.83
C VAL A 197 18.23 -17.03 12.60
N SER A 198 17.30 -17.38 13.49
CA SER A 198 16.60 -16.39 14.32
C SER A 198 17.56 -15.64 15.25
N MET A 199 18.54 -16.29 15.82
CA MET A 199 19.58 -15.66 16.65
C MET A 199 20.46 -14.70 15.82
N CYS A 200 20.88 -15.11 14.62
CA CYS A 200 21.67 -14.27 13.74
C CYS A 200 20.88 -13.04 13.25
N GLU A 201 19.62 -13.22 12.91
CA GLU A 201 18.74 -12.12 12.49
C GLU A 201 18.53 -11.11 13.63
N ALA A 202 18.34 -11.57 14.86
CA ALA A 202 18.20 -10.71 16.03
C ALA A 202 19.49 -9.90 16.29
N ASP A 203 20.66 -10.52 16.23
CA ASP A 203 21.95 -9.83 16.41
C ASP A 203 22.18 -8.75 15.34
N GLU A 204 21.83 -9.05 14.10
CA GLU A 204 21.88 -8.07 13.03
C GLU A 204 20.93 -6.87 13.28
N GLU A 205 19.73 -7.09 13.81
CA GLU A 205 18.77 -6.02 14.14
C GLU A 205 19.29 -5.09 15.22
N GLU A 206 20.03 -5.63 16.16
CA GLU A 206 20.70 -4.89 17.22
C GLU A 206 22.02 -4.25 16.77
N GLY A 207 22.43 -4.45 15.53
CA GLY A 207 23.65 -3.85 14.95
C GLY A 207 24.90 -4.71 15.04
N GLY A 208 24.76 -6.00 15.38
CA GLY A 208 25.87 -6.96 15.47
C GLY A 208 26.75 -6.77 16.72
N GLU A 209 26.23 -6.13 17.76
CA GLU A 209 27.00 -5.84 18.97
C GLU A 209 27.32 -7.08 19.81
N GLN A 210 26.51 -8.12 19.71
CA GLN A 210 26.66 -9.33 20.51
C GLN A 210 27.66 -10.34 19.90
N GLY A 211 28.07 -10.14 18.63
CA GLY A 211 29.03 -11.03 17.95
C GLY A 211 28.53 -12.46 17.75
N VAL A 212 27.21 -12.66 17.70
CA VAL A 212 26.58 -13.99 17.56
C VAL A 212 26.94 -14.62 16.22
N ILE A 213 26.94 -13.84 15.14
CA ILE A 213 27.30 -14.31 13.81
C ILE A 213 28.74 -14.83 13.77
N GLU A 214 29.68 -14.11 14.38
CA GLU A 214 31.08 -14.50 14.45
C GLU A 214 31.26 -15.80 15.25
N MET A 215 30.51 -15.97 16.34
CA MET A 215 30.50 -17.17 17.15
C MET A 215 30.07 -18.43 16.41
N PHE A 216 29.14 -18.27 15.41
CA PHE A 216 28.61 -19.41 14.64
C PHE A 216 29.34 -19.64 13.31
N ARG A 217 30.19 -18.72 12.82
CA ARG A 217 30.97 -18.92 11.60
C ARG A 217 31.79 -20.22 11.56
N PRO A 218 32.40 -20.73 12.67
CA PRO A 218 33.08 -22.03 12.68
C PRO A 218 32.21 -23.23 12.28
N LEU A 219 30.87 -23.07 12.26
CA LEU A 219 29.95 -24.13 11.85
C LEU A 219 29.82 -24.23 10.32
N VAL A 220 30.30 -23.26 9.55
CA VAL A 220 30.18 -23.21 8.09
C VAL A 220 30.72 -24.47 7.40
N PRO A 221 31.91 -25.03 7.73
CA PRO A 221 32.38 -26.26 7.12
C PRO A 221 31.43 -27.45 7.33
N THR A 222 30.80 -27.54 8.51
CA THR A 222 29.82 -28.58 8.80
C THR A 222 28.56 -28.41 7.97
N LEU A 223 28.05 -27.19 7.82
CA LEU A 223 26.89 -26.89 7.01
C LEU A 223 27.15 -27.18 5.53
N VAL A 224 28.32 -26.81 5.01
CA VAL A 224 28.74 -27.09 3.63
C VAL A 224 28.81 -28.61 3.39
N LYS A 225 29.32 -29.37 4.35
CA LYS A 225 29.38 -30.85 4.25
C LYS A 225 27.99 -31.47 4.21
N ILE A 226 27.07 -30.99 5.05
CA ILE A 226 25.65 -31.47 5.07
C ILE A 226 24.99 -31.14 3.73
N LEU A 227 25.13 -29.91 3.24
CA LEU A 227 24.52 -29.47 1.99
C LEU A 227 25.07 -30.27 0.79
N LYS A 228 26.39 -30.52 0.77
CA LYS A 228 27.03 -31.34 -0.25
C LYS A 228 26.49 -32.76 -0.27
N SER A 229 26.29 -33.35 0.90
CA SER A 229 25.72 -34.69 1.04
C SER A 229 24.28 -34.77 0.55
N LEU A 230 23.48 -33.72 0.77
CA LEU A 230 22.07 -33.65 0.31
C LEU A 230 21.97 -33.39 -1.19
N SER A 231 22.90 -32.62 -1.79
CA SER A 231 22.87 -32.24 -3.20
C SER A 231 23.45 -33.32 -4.12
N SER A 232 24.36 -34.17 -3.65
CA SER A 232 25.11 -35.09 -4.50
C SER A 232 24.52 -36.51 -4.60
N SER A 233 23.83 -37.03 -3.58
CA SER A 233 23.17 -38.34 -3.62
C SER A 233 22.69 -38.84 -2.25
N GLY A 234 22.30 -37.96 -1.37
CA GLY A 234 21.82 -38.38 -0.08
C GLY A 234 20.54 -39.20 -0.20
N TYR A 235 20.65 -40.51 -0.08
CA TYR A 235 19.50 -41.39 -0.06
C TYR A 235 18.77 -41.25 1.28
N ALA A 236 17.77 -40.40 1.27
CA ALA A 236 16.86 -40.22 2.42
C ALA A 236 15.42 -40.22 1.91
N PRO A 237 14.88 -41.40 1.55
CA PRO A 237 13.54 -41.53 0.93
C PRO A 237 12.42 -40.95 1.80
N GLU A 238 12.61 -40.89 3.11
CA GLU A 238 11.65 -40.27 4.03
C GLU A 238 11.53 -38.75 3.85
N HIS A 239 12.56 -38.11 3.29
CA HIS A 239 12.63 -36.67 3.08
C HIS A 239 12.69 -36.28 1.61
N ASP A 240 12.57 -37.26 0.71
CA ASP A 240 12.57 -36.99 -0.74
C ASP A 240 11.26 -36.34 -1.20
N VAL A 241 11.38 -35.25 -1.95
CA VAL A 241 10.25 -34.58 -2.60
C VAL A 241 10.53 -34.50 -4.08
N THR A 242 9.77 -35.25 -4.86
CA THR A 242 9.88 -35.28 -6.33
C THR A 242 11.29 -35.60 -6.88
N GLY A 243 12.07 -36.39 -6.17
CA GLY A 243 13.43 -36.80 -6.53
C GLY A 243 14.53 -35.83 -6.06
N ILE A 244 14.19 -34.88 -5.21
CA ILE A 244 15.15 -33.98 -4.55
C ILE A 244 15.18 -34.29 -3.06
N THR A 245 16.37 -34.58 -2.54
CA THR A 245 16.55 -34.96 -1.15
C THR A 245 16.41 -33.78 -0.22
N ASP A 246 15.46 -33.84 0.69
CA ASP A 246 15.17 -32.87 1.76
C ASP A 246 15.33 -31.40 1.33
N PRO A 247 14.47 -30.89 0.44
CA PRO A 247 14.57 -29.52 -0.05
C PRO A 247 14.40 -28.47 1.06
N PHE A 248 13.60 -28.75 2.08
CA PHE A 248 13.41 -27.85 3.22
C PHE A 248 14.69 -27.63 4.01
N LEU A 249 15.44 -28.72 4.25
CA LEU A 249 16.73 -28.62 4.92
C LEU A 249 17.75 -27.89 4.05
N GLN A 250 17.81 -28.18 2.74
CA GLN A 250 18.70 -27.47 1.82
C GLN A 250 18.45 -25.97 1.81
N VAL A 251 17.19 -25.54 1.72
CA VAL A 251 16.81 -24.12 1.78
C VAL A 251 17.24 -23.49 3.11
N LYS A 252 17.03 -24.18 4.21
CA LYS A 252 17.40 -23.67 5.53
C LYS A 252 18.92 -23.55 5.71
N ILE A 253 19.69 -24.52 5.21
CA ILE A 253 21.15 -24.45 5.20
C ILE A 253 21.63 -23.24 4.38
N LEU A 254 21.07 -23.04 3.20
CA LEU A 254 21.43 -21.89 2.35
C LEU A 254 21.13 -20.56 3.03
N ARG A 255 19.99 -20.46 3.75
CA ARG A 255 19.64 -19.27 4.52
C ARG A 255 20.60 -19.01 5.67
N LEU A 256 20.97 -20.06 6.42
CA LEU A 256 21.97 -19.93 7.50
C LEU A 256 23.35 -19.56 6.95
N LEU A 257 23.80 -20.18 5.85
CA LEU A 257 25.07 -19.82 5.18
C LEU A 257 25.07 -18.37 4.73
N ARG A 258 23.94 -17.86 4.24
CA ARG A 258 23.79 -16.45 3.89
C ARG A 258 24.00 -15.54 5.09
N ALA A 259 23.34 -15.84 6.21
CA ALA A 259 23.47 -15.06 7.43
C ALA A 259 24.91 -15.05 7.96
N LEU A 260 25.60 -16.19 7.93
CA LEU A 260 26.98 -16.32 8.41
C LEU A 260 28.03 -15.75 7.45
N GLY A 261 27.77 -15.81 6.14
CA GLY A 261 28.70 -15.33 5.09
C GLY A 261 28.62 -13.85 4.81
N ARG A 262 27.55 -13.20 5.23
CA ARG A 262 27.34 -11.77 4.95
C ARG A 262 28.42 -10.91 5.59
N GLY A 263 29.08 -10.07 4.76
CA GLY A 263 30.12 -9.15 5.23
C GLY A 263 31.45 -9.77 5.63
N ASP A 264 31.69 -11.05 5.32
CA ASP A 264 32.96 -11.73 5.58
C ASP A 264 33.47 -12.49 4.35
N ALA A 265 34.59 -12.03 3.81
CA ALA A 265 35.20 -12.58 2.59
C ALA A 265 35.70 -14.01 2.80
N GLN A 266 36.28 -14.31 3.97
CA GLN A 266 36.83 -15.64 4.25
C GLN A 266 35.73 -16.70 4.30
N THR A 267 34.64 -16.42 5.00
CA THR A 267 33.47 -17.31 5.05
C THR A 267 32.82 -17.44 3.68
N SER A 268 32.69 -16.34 2.94
CA SER A 268 32.14 -16.33 1.57
C SER A 268 32.95 -17.23 0.64
N GLU A 269 34.28 -17.20 0.71
CA GLU A 269 35.16 -18.08 -0.10
C GLU A 269 34.90 -19.58 0.19
N GLN A 270 34.70 -19.94 1.46
CA GLN A 270 34.37 -21.33 1.86
C GLN A 270 33.02 -21.79 1.31
N ILE A 271 32.09 -20.87 1.07
CA ILE A 271 30.74 -21.17 0.61
C ILE A 271 30.64 -21.19 -0.92
N ASN A 272 31.49 -20.46 -1.63
CA ASN A 272 31.42 -20.27 -3.09
C ASN A 272 31.33 -21.59 -3.87
N ASP A 273 32.17 -22.58 -3.56
CA ASP A 273 32.20 -23.86 -4.28
C ASP A 273 30.88 -24.63 -4.17
N ILE A 274 30.32 -24.70 -2.96
CA ILE A 274 29.05 -25.42 -2.75
C ILE A 274 27.88 -24.69 -3.40
N LEU A 275 27.88 -23.37 -3.40
CA LEU A 275 26.86 -22.57 -4.09
C LEU A 275 26.90 -22.79 -5.60
N ALA A 276 28.09 -22.84 -6.18
CA ALA A 276 28.26 -23.15 -7.61
C ALA A 276 27.73 -24.57 -7.95
N GLN A 277 28.02 -25.57 -7.11
CA GLN A 277 27.48 -26.91 -7.28
C GLN A 277 25.97 -26.98 -7.17
N VAL A 278 25.37 -26.34 -6.17
CA VAL A 278 23.90 -26.28 -6.00
C VAL A 278 23.27 -25.57 -7.18
N ALA A 279 23.81 -24.44 -7.59
CA ALA A 279 23.27 -23.64 -8.69
C ALA A 279 23.30 -24.37 -10.05
N THR A 280 24.30 -25.24 -10.26
CA THR A 280 24.44 -25.98 -11.53
C THR A 280 23.73 -27.33 -11.55
N ASN A 281 23.71 -28.05 -10.44
CA ASN A 281 23.22 -29.42 -10.35
C ASN A 281 21.74 -29.56 -9.97
N THR A 282 21.11 -28.51 -9.42
CA THR A 282 19.70 -28.57 -9.02
C THR A 282 18.76 -28.54 -10.24
N ASP A 283 17.81 -29.48 -10.28
CA ASP A 283 16.83 -29.58 -11.36
C ASP A 283 15.82 -28.40 -11.32
N SER A 284 15.90 -27.52 -12.31
CA SER A 284 15.00 -26.38 -12.49
C SER A 284 13.66 -26.70 -13.17
N SER A 285 13.42 -27.96 -13.54
CA SER A 285 12.15 -28.36 -14.16
C SER A 285 10.98 -28.43 -13.16
N LYS A 286 11.31 -28.48 -11.87
CA LYS A 286 10.33 -28.67 -10.77
C LYS A 286 10.36 -27.47 -9.83
N ASN A 287 9.19 -27.13 -9.28
CA ASN A 287 9.04 -26.00 -8.33
C ASN A 287 9.93 -26.17 -7.09
N VAL A 288 10.09 -27.40 -6.62
CA VAL A 288 10.98 -27.71 -5.48
C VAL A 288 12.42 -27.35 -5.78
N GLY A 289 12.90 -27.71 -6.97
CA GLY A 289 14.26 -27.32 -7.43
C GLY A 289 14.39 -25.80 -7.59
N ASN A 290 13.38 -25.15 -8.13
CA ASN A 290 13.36 -23.69 -8.25
C ASN A 290 13.42 -22.98 -6.89
N SER A 291 12.80 -23.54 -5.84
CA SER A 291 12.90 -23.01 -4.48
C SER A 291 14.31 -23.03 -3.93
N ILE A 292 15.03 -24.13 -4.16
CA ILE A 292 16.44 -24.27 -3.74
C ILE A 292 17.32 -23.29 -4.57
N LEU A 293 17.12 -23.24 -5.88
CA LEU A 293 17.87 -22.31 -6.74
C LEU A 293 17.63 -20.86 -6.36
N TYR A 294 16.39 -20.50 -6.02
CA TYR A 294 16.06 -19.15 -5.58
C TYR A 294 16.80 -18.79 -4.28
N GLU A 295 16.76 -19.66 -3.28
CA GLU A 295 17.49 -19.41 -2.03
C GLU A 295 19.01 -19.38 -2.23
N ALA A 296 19.54 -20.21 -3.14
CA ALA A 296 20.95 -20.17 -3.53
C ALA A 296 21.33 -18.85 -4.19
N VAL A 297 20.48 -18.34 -5.07
CA VAL A 297 20.67 -17.02 -5.71
C VAL A 297 20.66 -15.91 -4.69
N LEU A 298 19.70 -15.90 -3.75
CA LEU A 298 19.68 -14.91 -2.68
C LEU A 298 20.95 -14.95 -1.84
N THR A 299 21.47 -16.14 -1.57
CA THR A 299 22.72 -16.31 -0.81
C THR A 299 23.93 -15.77 -1.62
N ILE A 300 24.01 -16.09 -2.90
CA ILE A 300 25.09 -15.59 -3.79
C ILE A 300 25.12 -14.05 -3.85
N LEU A 301 23.96 -13.43 -3.85
CA LEU A 301 23.84 -11.97 -3.97
C LEU A 301 24.09 -11.23 -2.65
N ASP A 302 23.89 -11.89 -1.50
CA ASP A 302 24.06 -11.28 -0.18
C ASP A 302 25.48 -11.45 0.39
N ILE A 303 26.21 -12.47 -0.02
CA ILE A 303 27.59 -12.72 0.40
C ILE A 303 28.60 -12.04 -0.55
N GLU A 304 29.86 -12.02 -0.18
CA GLU A 304 30.96 -11.57 -1.03
C GLU A 304 31.38 -12.67 -2.04
N ALA A 305 30.43 -13.05 -2.92
CA ALA A 305 30.65 -14.09 -3.91
C ALA A 305 31.56 -13.63 -5.07
N ASP A 306 32.20 -14.58 -5.74
CA ASP A 306 32.93 -14.32 -6.98
C ASP A 306 32.05 -13.74 -8.07
N SER A 307 32.61 -12.88 -8.92
CA SER A 307 31.86 -12.24 -10.02
C SER A 307 31.22 -13.24 -10.97
N GLY A 308 31.89 -14.34 -11.25
CA GLY A 308 31.34 -15.45 -12.06
C GLY A 308 30.12 -16.10 -11.43
N LEU A 309 30.15 -16.28 -10.13
CA LEU A 309 29.02 -16.85 -9.38
C LEU A 309 27.83 -15.89 -9.32
N ARG A 310 28.07 -14.59 -9.16
CA ARG A 310 27.01 -13.55 -9.24
C ARG A 310 26.32 -13.53 -10.60
N VAL A 311 27.11 -13.60 -11.68
CA VAL A 311 26.58 -13.70 -13.06
C VAL A 311 25.75 -14.97 -13.23
N LEU A 312 26.18 -16.10 -12.68
CA LEU A 312 25.41 -17.34 -12.70
C LEU A 312 24.06 -17.16 -11.96
N GLY A 313 24.08 -16.51 -10.80
CA GLY A 313 22.86 -16.19 -10.06
C GLY A 313 21.87 -15.35 -10.88
N VAL A 314 22.35 -14.30 -11.52
CA VAL A 314 21.51 -13.45 -12.39
C VAL A 314 20.97 -14.23 -13.59
N ASN A 315 21.75 -15.14 -14.17
CA ASN A 315 21.30 -15.99 -15.26
C ASN A 315 20.20 -16.97 -14.84
N ILE A 316 20.24 -17.47 -13.62
CA ILE A 316 19.16 -18.31 -13.05
C ILE A 316 17.88 -17.47 -12.93
N LEU A 317 17.96 -16.25 -12.42
CA LEU A 317 16.82 -15.32 -12.39
C LEU A 317 16.28 -15.03 -13.80
N GLY A 318 17.16 -14.87 -14.77
CA GLY A 318 16.78 -14.73 -16.19
C GLY A 318 16.01 -15.94 -16.71
N LYS A 319 16.38 -17.17 -16.32
CA LYS A 319 15.60 -18.38 -16.65
C LYS A 319 14.24 -18.38 -15.95
N PHE A 320 14.15 -17.87 -14.72
CA PHE A 320 12.87 -17.77 -14.02
C PHE A 320 11.90 -16.82 -14.72
N LEU A 321 12.37 -15.77 -15.38
CA LEU A 321 11.53 -14.87 -16.17
C LEU A 321 10.82 -15.55 -17.33
N THR A 322 11.36 -16.65 -17.84
CA THR A 322 10.75 -17.45 -18.91
C THR A 322 9.83 -18.55 -18.41
N ASN A 323 9.68 -18.69 -17.11
CA ASN A 323 8.82 -19.70 -16.50
C ASN A 323 7.33 -19.40 -16.76
N LYS A 324 6.51 -20.45 -16.86
CA LYS A 324 5.05 -20.32 -17.05
C LYS A 324 4.32 -19.88 -15.77
N ASP A 325 4.91 -20.11 -14.60
CA ASP A 325 4.33 -19.75 -13.31
C ASP A 325 4.58 -18.26 -13.02
N ASN A 326 3.49 -17.50 -12.83
CA ASN A 326 3.53 -16.08 -12.52
C ASN A 326 4.29 -15.78 -11.23
N ASN A 327 4.16 -16.65 -10.21
CA ASN A 327 4.85 -16.45 -8.94
C ASN A 327 6.37 -16.49 -9.11
N ILE A 328 6.87 -17.41 -9.93
CA ILE A 328 8.31 -17.53 -10.19
C ILE A 328 8.81 -16.30 -10.95
N ARG A 329 8.06 -15.83 -11.96
CA ARG A 329 8.40 -14.61 -12.70
C ARG A 329 8.38 -13.36 -11.81
N TYR A 330 7.36 -13.24 -10.97
CA TYR A 330 7.23 -12.12 -10.04
C TYR A 330 8.42 -12.04 -9.06
N VAL A 331 8.76 -13.16 -8.45
CA VAL A 331 9.89 -13.27 -7.53
C VAL A 331 11.22 -12.94 -8.23
N ALA A 332 11.39 -13.40 -9.47
CA ALA A 332 12.57 -13.08 -10.26
C ALA A 332 12.69 -11.58 -10.55
N LEU A 333 11.61 -10.93 -10.99
CA LEU A 333 11.59 -9.49 -11.24
C LEU A 333 11.90 -8.69 -9.96
N ASN A 334 11.27 -9.05 -8.84
CA ASN A 334 11.49 -8.40 -7.55
C ASN A 334 12.95 -8.51 -7.08
N THR A 335 13.55 -9.66 -7.28
CA THR A 335 14.97 -9.88 -6.93
C THR A 335 15.88 -9.11 -7.87
N LEU A 336 15.62 -9.10 -9.17
CA LEU A 336 16.41 -8.35 -10.15
C LEU A 336 16.42 -6.84 -9.88
N ILE A 337 15.33 -6.26 -9.39
CA ILE A 337 15.28 -4.84 -8.98
C ILE A 337 16.35 -4.54 -7.92
N LYS A 338 16.55 -5.45 -6.97
CA LYS A 338 17.59 -5.31 -5.92
C LYS A 338 19.00 -5.52 -6.46
N VAL A 339 19.15 -6.43 -7.41
CA VAL A 339 20.44 -6.84 -8.00
C VAL A 339 21.01 -5.81 -8.96
N VAL A 340 20.16 -5.04 -9.62
CA VAL A 340 20.62 -4.00 -10.59
C VAL A 340 21.63 -3.04 -9.97
N ALA A 341 21.50 -2.73 -8.69
CA ALA A 341 22.41 -1.84 -8.00
C ALA A 341 23.84 -2.44 -7.85
N VAL A 342 23.93 -3.77 -7.79
CA VAL A 342 25.20 -4.51 -7.56
C VAL A 342 25.82 -4.98 -8.88
N GLU A 343 25.01 -5.58 -9.76
CA GLU A 343 25.46 -6.21 -11.00
C GLU A 343 24.64 -5.72 -12.23
N PRO A 344 24.70 -4.43 -12.56
CA PRO A 344 23.87 -3.86 -13.63
C PRO A 344 24.11 -4.50 -14.99
N ASN A 345 25.37 -4.83 -15.32
CA ASN A 345 25.74 -5.42 -16.61
C ASN A 345 25.19 -6.85 -16.82
N ALA A 346 25.13 -7.63 -15.74
CA ALA A 346 24.55 -8.96 -15.79
C ALA A 346 23.04 -8.91 -16.02
N VAL A 347 22.35 -7.99 -15.37
CA VAL A 347 20.89 -7.78 -15.53
C VAL A 347 20.57 -7.24 -16.93
N GLN A 348 21.40 -6.35 -17.49
CA GLN A 348 21.23 -5.83 -18.86
C GLN A 348 21.15 -6.93 -19.93
N ARG A 349 21.82 -8.07 -19.73
CA ARG A 349 21.75 -9.21 -20.66
C ARG A 349 20.33 -9.78 -20.80
N HIS A 350 19.50 -9.63 -19.77
CA HIS A 350 18.11 -10.12 -19.74
C HIS A 350 17.10 -9.03 -20.11
N ARG A 351 17.55 -7.86 -20.57
CA ARG A 351 16.72 -6.70 -20.90
C ARG A 351 15.52 -7.03 -21.79
N ASN A 352 15.74 -7.80 -22.84
CA ASN A 352 14.67 -8.12 -23.79
C ASN A 352 13.55 -8.94 -23.11
N THR A 353 13.92 -9.94 -22.31
CA THR A 353 12.97 -10.76 -21.56
C THR A 353 12.21 -9.93 -20.52
N ILE A 354 12.88 -8.97 -19.89
CA ILE A 354 12.23 -8.02 -18.94
C ILE A 354 11.23 -7.14 -19.69
N LEU A 355 11.59 -6.61 -20.86
CA LEU A 355 10.67 -5.81 -21.69
C LEU A 355 9.47 -6.63 -22.19
N ASP A 356 9.67 -7.92 -22.49
CA ASP A 356 8.56 -8.81 -22.86
C ASP A 356 7.56 -8.98 -21.72
N CYS A 357 8.01 -8.92 -20.46
CA CYS A 357 7.13 -8.96 -19.29
C CYS A 357 6.22 -7.73 -19.17
N LEU A 358 6.50 -6.61 -19.84
CA LEU A 358 5.61 -5.45 -19.91
C LEU A 358 4.29 -5.77 -20.65
N ARG A 359 4.27 -6.82 -21.47
CA ARG A 359 3.09 -7.27 -22.22
C ARG A 359 2.40 -8.47 -21.58
N ASP A 360 2.78 -8.83 -20.37
CA ASP A 360 2.20 -9.94 -19.63
C ASP A 360 0.71 -9.67 -19.32
N PRO A 361 -0.18 -10.66 -19.38
CA PRO A 361 -1.57 -10.48 -18.99
C PRO A 361 -1.75 -10.14 -17.51
N ASP A 362 -0.81 -10.52 -16.64
CA ASP A 362 -0.84 -10.23 -15.21
C ASP A 362 -0.32 -8.82 -14.91
N ILE A 363 -1.15 -8.01 -14.26
CA ILE A 363 -0.83 -6.62 -13.91
C ILE A 363 0.36 -6.51 -12.95
N SER A 364 0.51 -7.48 -12.01
CA SER A 364 1.62 -7.49 -11.04
C SER A 364 2.95 -7.69 -11.74
N ILE A 365 2.99 -8.57 -12.74
CA ILE A 365 4.18 -8.80 -13.57
C ILE A 365 4.52 -7.53 -14.36
N ARG A 366 3.53 -6.91 -15.03
CA ARG A 366 3.74 -5.67 -15.77
C ARG A 366 4.32 -4.57 -14.89
N ARG A 367 3.78 -4.40 -13.68
CA ARG A 367 4.25 -3.37 -12.72
C ARG A 367 5.71 -3.58 -12.34
N ARG A 368 6.09 -4.80 -11.95
CA ARG A 368 7.48 -5.11 -11.59
C ARG A 368 8.44 -5.02 -12.76
N ALA A 369 8.01 -5.45 -13.94
CA ALA A 369 8.79 -5.29 -15.17
C ALA A 369 9.01 -3.81 -15.51
N LEU A 370 8.02 -2.97 -15.30
CA LEU A 370 8.11 -1.52 -15.50
C LEU A 370 9.13 -0.89 -14.54
N ASP A 371 9.03 -1.18 -13.25
CA ASP A 371 9.96 -0.68 -12.22
C ASP A 371 11.40 -1.09 -12.55
N LEU A 372 11.61 -2.36 -12.91
CA LEU A 372 12.91 -2.86 -13.30
C LEU A 372 13.42 -2.20 -14.58
N SER A 373 12.56 -1.98 -15.57
CA SER A 373 12.93 -1.33 -16.83
C SER A 373 13.43 0.09 -16.59
N PHE A 374 12.83 0.85 -15.71
CA PHE A 374 13.30 2.19 -15.35
C PHE A 374 14.64 2.17 -14.61
N THR A 375 14.85 1.21 -13.72
CA THR A 375 16.14 1.05 -13.02
C THR A 375 17.29 0.64 -13.96
N LEU A 376 16.99 0.00 -15.07
CA LEU A 376 17.97 -0.41 -16.08
C LEU A 376 18.45 0.73 -16.96
N ILE A 377 17.78 1.87 -16.99
CA ILE A 377 18.13 2.98 -17.88
C ILE A 377 19.47 3.59 -17.46
N ASN A 378 20.36 3.73 -18.43
CA ASN A 378 21.63 4.42 -18.31
C ASN A 378 21.93 5.25 -19.58
N ALA A 379 23.06 5.94 -19.60
CA ALA A 379 23.45 6.79 -20.73
C ALA A 379 23.60 6.03 -22.06
N ASP A 380 23.97 4.74 -22.01
CA ASP A 380 24.23 3.95 -23.22
C ASP A 380 22.94 3.40 -23.85
N ASN A 381 21.94 3.07 -23.02
CA ASN A 381 20.74 2.37 -23.47
C ASN A 381 19.47 3.24 -23.49
N VAL A 382 19.56 4.48 -23.01
CA VAL A 382 18.41 5.38 -22.86
C VAL A 382 17.58 5.53 -24.15
N ARG A 383 18.23 5.59 -25.30
CA ARG A 383 17.52 5.74 -26.58
C ARG A 383 16.64 4.54 -26.91
N VAL A 384 17.16 3.35 -26.65
CA VAL A 384 16.43 2.09 -26.94
C VAL A 384 15.33 1.87 -25.93
N LEU A 385 15.65 1.97 -24.63
CA LEU A 385 14.69 1.72 -23.57
C LEU A 385 13.55 2.73 -23.54
N ILE A 386 13.85 4.00 -23.71
CA ILE A 386 12.80 5.03 -23.77
C ILE A 386 11.88 4.84 -24.97
N ARG A 387 12.40 4.41 -26.13
CA ARG A 387 11.56 4.09 -27.30
C ARG A 387 10.57 2.97 -26.97
N GLU A 388 11.02 1.88 -26.35
CA GLU A 388 10.15 0.76 -25.95
C GLU A 388 9.13 1.20 -24.88
N LEU A 389 9.55 1.99 -23.91
CA LEU A 389 8.66 2.50 -22.87
C LEU A 389 7.62 3.48 -23.43
N LEU A 390 7.98 4.31 -24.41
CA LEU A 390 7.00 5.18 -25.10
C LEU A 390 6.01 4.35 -25.92
N SER A 391 6.44 3.28 -26.57
CA SER A 391 5.53 2.35 -27.24
C SER A 391 4.59 1.65 -26.27
N PHE A 392 5.07 1.33 -25.08
CA PHE A 392 4.22 0.79 -24.03
C PHE A 392 3.29 1.87 -23.44
N LEU A 393 3.74 3.11 -23.27
CA LEU A 393 2.92 4.24 -22.79
C LEU A 393 1.68 4.47 -23.66
N GLU A 394 1.77 4.26 -24.96
CA GLU A 394 0.66 4.40 -25.90
C GLU A 394 -0.49 3.45 -25.59
N VAL A 395 -0.16 2.19 -25.24
CA VAL A 395 -1.13 1.12 -24.97
C VAL A 395 -1.36 0.86 -23.49
N ALA A 396 -0.63 1.52 -22.60
CA ALA A 396 -0.71 1.30 -21.16
C ALA A 396 -2.05 1.71 -20.56
N ASP A 397 -2.49 0.98 -19.56
CA ASP A 397 -3.65 1.34 -18.75
C ASP A 397 -3.42 2.70 -18.05
N ALA A 398 -4.53 3.41 -17.79
CA ALA A 398 -4.48 4.73 -17.15
C ALA A 398 -3.77 4.72 -15.79
N GLU A 399 -3.75 3.59 -15.10
CA GLU A 399 -3.07 3.40 -13.81
C GLU A 399 -1.55 3.54 -13.92
N PHE A 400 -0.94 3.09 -15.01
CA PHE A 400 0.51 3.18 -15.21
C PHE A 400 0.98 4.55 -15.71
N LYS A 401 0.14 5.28 -16.43
CA LYS A 401 0.52 6.52 -17.12
C LYS A 401 1.13 7.60 -16.22
N PRO A 402 0.61 7.91 -15.00
CA PRO A 402 1.21 8.91 -14.13
C PRO A 402 2.64 8.58 -13.67
N ILE A 403 2.88 7.31 -13.38
CA ILE A 403 4.20 6.84 -12.96
C ILE A 403 5.15 6.84 -14.15
N MET A 404 4.71 6.35 -15.29
CA MET A 404 5.51 6.28 -16.51
C MET A 404 5.94 7.66 -17.00
N THR A 405 5.03 8.62 -17.06
CA THR A 405 5.34 9.99 -17.50
C THR A 405 6.39 10.65 -16.59
N SER A 406 6.26 10.44 -15.27
CA SER A 406 7.21 10.95 -14.28
C SER A 406 8.59 10.30 -14.45
N GLN A 407 8.65 8.98 -14.54
CA GLN A 407 9.91 8.24 -14.66
C GLN A 407 10.60 8.47 -16.01
N ILE A 408 9.87 8.54 -17.11
CA ILE A 408 10.43 8.89 -18.42
C ILE A 408 11.00 10.30 -18.38
N GLY A 409 10.31 11.26 -17.77
CA GLY A 409 10.78 12.62 -17.59
C GLY A 409 12.10 12.68 -16.79
N ILE A 410 12.17 11.97 -15.67
CA ILE A 410 13.38 11.88 -14.83
C ILE A 410 14.53 11.22 -15.60
N ALA A 411 14.27 10.12 -16.30
CA ALA A 411 15.27 9.42 -17.09
C ALA A 411 15.81 10.27 -18.24
N ALA A 412 14.94 11.00 -18.92
CA ALA A 412 15.32 11.93 -19.98
C ALA A 412 16.16 13.10 -19.44
N ASP A 413 15.76 13.68 -18.31
CA ASP A 413 16.52 14.77 -17.68
C ASP A 413 17.93 14.31 -17.26
N ARG A 414 18.06 13.08 -16.78
CA ARG A 414 19.32 12.52 -16.27
C ARG A 414 20.25 11.99 -17.36
N PHE A 415 19.73 11.30 -18.35
CA PHE A 415 20.50 10.51 -19.32
C PHE A 415 20.37 10.96 -20.77
N ALA A 416 19.70 12.08 -21.06
CA ALA A 416 19.54 12.55 -22.43
C ALA A 416 20.89 12.70 -23.14
N PRO A 417 21.08 12.09 -24.31
CA PRO A 417 22.33 12.20 -25.06
C PRO A 417 22.57 13.60 -25.63
N ASN A 418 21.49 14.30 -25.94
CA ASN A 418 21.50 15.72 -26.34
C ASN A 418 20.17 16.39 -26.00
N LYS A 419 20.14 17.71 -25.98
CA LYS A 419 18.95 18.49 -25.62
C LYS A 419 17.81 18.34 -26.62
N ARG A 420 18.11 18.14 -27.90
CA ARG A 420 17.10 17.92 -28.94
C ARG A 420 16.33 16.61 -28.70
N TRP A 421 17.06 15.53 -28.46
CA TRP A 421 16.43 14.25 -28.12
C TRP A 421 15.57 14.36 -26.86
N HIS A 422 16.01 15.14 -25.88
CA HIS A 422 15.24 15.38 -24.66
C HIS A 422 13.92 16.10 -24.96
N VAL A 423 13.97 17.15 -25.77
CA VAL A 423 12.77 17.89 -26.21
C VAL A 423 11.83 16.95 -26.98
N ASP A 424 12.35 16.17 -27.93
CA ASP A 424 11.52 15.24 -28.73
C ASP A 424 10.85 14.16 -27.87
N THR A 425 11.59 13.63 -26.89
CA THR A 425 11.08 12.62 -25.95
C THR A 425 9.95 13.21 -25.13
N MET A 426 10.12 14.39 -24.55
CA MET A 426 9.09 15.03 -23.73
C MET A 426 7.88 15.42 -24.53
N LEU A 427 8.05 15.91 -25.78
CA LEU A 427 6.94 16.16 -26.68
C LEU A 427 6.11 14.90 -26.94
N ARG A 428 6.78 13.78 -27.14
CA ARG A 428 6.11 12.51 -27.37
C ARG A 428 5.35 12.04 -26.11
N VAL A 429 5.90 12.22 -24.93
CA VAL A 429 5.21 11.97 -23.66
C VAL A 429 3.97 12.84 -23.52
N LEU A 430 4.07 14.13 -23.82
CA LEU A 430 2.96 15.08 -23.77
C LEU A 430 1.87 14.73 -24.79
N LYS A 431 2.24 14.28 -25.99
CA LYS A 431 1.29 13.83 -27.01
C LYS A 431 0.54 12.56 -26.60
N LEU A 432 1.23 11.58 -26.02
CA LEU A 432 0.65 10.27 -25.69
C LEU A 432 -0.11 10.26 -24.35
N ALA A 433 0.34 11.04 -23.37
CA ALA A 433 -0.16 11.00 -22.01
C ALA A 433 -0.09 12.35 -21.27
N GLY A 434 -0.30 13.45 -21.98
CA GLY A 434 -0.21 14.80 -21.41
C GLY A 434 -1.16 15.06 -20.24
N ASN A 435 -2.31 14.40 -20.19
CA ASN A 435 -3.26 14.45 -19.07
C ASN A 435 -2.74 13.84 -17.77
N PHE A 436 -1.65 13.06 -17.83
CA PHE A 436 -1.05 12.35 -16.68
C PHE A 436 0.30 12.92 -16.30
N VAL A 437 0.78 13.96 -16.97
CA VAL A 437 2.08 14.60 -16.68
C VAL A 437 1.94 15.50 -15.46
N LYS A 438 2.80 15.30 -14.47
CA LYS A 438 2.85 16.14 -13.27
C LYS A 438 3.44 17.51 -13.57
N GLU A 439 3.01 18.51 -12.82
CA GLU A 439 3.46 19.90 -12.95
C GLU A 439 4.99 20.04 -12.91
N GLN A 440 5.66 19.30 -12.04
CA GLN A 440 7.12 19.31 -11.91
C GLN A 440 7.84 18.91 -13.21
N ILE A 441 7.32 17.90 -13.89
CA ILE A 441 7.86 17.41 -15.17
C ILE A 441 7.60 18.43 -16.28
N LEU A 442 6.39 19.00 -16.30
CA LEU A 442 6.03 20.06 -17.25
C LEU A 442 6.91 21.30 -17.07
N SER A 443 7.10 21.75 -15.83
CA SER A 443 7.96 22.88 -15.48
C SER A 443 9.42 22.63 -15.86
N SER A 444 9.92 21.41 -15.68
CA SER A 444 11.26 21.01 -16.11
C SER A 444 11.41 21.08 -17.64
N PHE A 445 10.40 20.65 -18.36
CA PHE A 445 10.39 20.72 -19.83
C PHE A 445 10.37 22.16 -20.34
N VAL A 446 9.53 23.00 -19.80
CA VAL A 446 9.48 24.44 -20.13
C VAL A 446 10.83 25.11 -19.81
N ARG A 447 11.42 24.81 -18.68
CA ARG A 447 12.74 25.30 -18.28
C ARG A 447 13.83 24.86 -19.26
N LEU A 448 13.80 23.60 -19.71
CA LEU A 448 14.74 23.08 -20.71
C LEU A 448 14.72 23.92 -21.98
N ILE A 449 13.52 24.26 -22.46
CA ILE A 449 13.36 25.11 -23.66
C ILE A 449 13.85 26.53 -23.39
N ALA A 450 13.50 27.11 -22.23
CA ALA A 450 13.90 28.47 -21.86
C ALA A 450 15.44 28.60 -21.74
N THR A 451 16.13 27.61 -21.25
CA THR A 451 17.60 27.59 -21.08
C THR A 451 18.38 27.17 -22.34
N THR A 452 17.70 26.85 -23.44
CA THR A 452 18.33 26.38 -24.66
C THR A 452 17.88 27.23 -25.86
N PRO A 453 18.49 28.39 -26.09
CA PRO A 453 18.08 29.32 -27.14
C PRO A 453 18.06 28.69 -28.54
N GLU A 454 18.97 27.75 -28.78
CA GLU A 454 19.12 27.05 -30.07
C GLU A 454 17.90 26.21 -30.48
N LEU A 455 17.16 25.72 -29.48
CA LEU A 455 16.02 24.83 -29.68
C LEU A 455 14.67 25.53 -29.48
N GLN A 456 14.62 26.82 -29.14
CA GLN A 456 13.37 27.54 -28.92
C GLN A 456 12.48 27.57 -30.17
N THR A 457 13.08 27.89 -31.32
CA THR A 457 12.35 27.86 -32.59
C THR A 457 11.86 26.46 -32.95
N TYR A 458 12.72 25.46 -32.78
CA TYR A 458 12.39 24.05 -33.02
C TYR A 458 11.27 23.57 -32.12
N ALA A 459 11.37 23.83 -30.83
CA ALA A 459 10.35 23.44 -29.86
C ALA A 459 9.00 24.13 -30.13
N ALA A 460 9.02 25.42 -30.45
CA ALA A 460 7.82 26.18 -30.81
C ALA A 460 7.12 25.60 -32.05
N GLN A 461 7.87 25.26 -33.08
CA GLN A 461 7.35 24.66 -34.31
C GLN A 461 6.75 23.26 -34.06
N LYS A 462 7.45 22.41 -33.30
CA LYS A 462 6.98 21.08 -32.93
C LYS A 462 5.71 21.14 -32.07
N LEU A 463 5.69 22.00 -31.06
CA LEU A 463 4.52 22.18 -30.20
C LEU A 463 3.31 22.70 -31.01
N TYR A 464 3.54 23.69 -31.89
CA TYR A 464 2.49 24.19 -32.77
C TYR A 464 1.92 23.09 -33.67
N ALA A 465 2.78 22.34 -34.36
CA ALA A 465 2.35 21.24 -35.22
C ALA A 465 1.56 20.17 -34.43
N THR A 466 2.05 19.78 -33.26
CA THR A 466 1.39 18.77 -32.42
C THR A 466 0.03 19.25 -31.89
N LEU A 467 -0.06 20.53 -31.47
CA LEU A 467 -1.33 21.13 -31.02
C LEU A 467 -2.36 21.31 -32.15
N LYS A 468 -1.88 21.55 -33.38
CA LYS A 468 -2.78 21.61 -34.53
C LYS A 468 -3.43 20.26 -34.79
N ASP A 469 -2.72 19.16 -34.54
CA ASP A 469 -3.24 17.81 -34.73
C ASP A 469 -4.16 17.37 -33.58
N ASP A 470 -3.79 17.67 -32.34
CA ASP A 470 -4.51 17.19 -31.13
C ASP A 470 -4.42 18.19 -29.98
N ILE A 471 -5.56 18.67 -29.53
CA ILE A 471 -5.71 19.58 -28.37
C ILE A 471 -6.29 18.88 -27.13
N SER A 472 -6.43 17.56 -27.15
CA SER A 472 -7.07 16.79 -26.08
C SER A 472 -6.18 16.61 -24.83
N GLN A 473 -4.88 16.87 -24.97
CA GLN A 473 -3.91 16.63 -23.89
C GLN A 473 -3.61 17.93 -23.12
N GLU A 474 -3.98 17.95 -21.83
CA GLU A 474 -3.85 19.14 -20.98
C GLU A 474 -2.39 19.62 -20.89
N GLY A 475 -1.46 18.70 -20.55
CA GLY A 475 -0.04 19.06 -20.42
C GLY A 475 0.57 19.58 -21.72
N LEU A 476 0.12 19.10 -22.87
CA LEU A 476 0.52 19.60 -24.18
C LEU A 476 0.00 21.03 -24.42
N ASN A 477 -1.25 21.30 -24.05
CA ASN A 477 -1.83 22.64 -24.12
C ASN A 477 -1.08 23.65 -23.24
N LEU A 478 -0.72 23.25 -22.02
CA LEU A 478 0.02 24.10 -21.09
C LEU A 478 1.42 24.42 -21.62
N ALA A 479 2.18 23.41 -22.02
CA ALA A 479 3.52 23.60 -22.59
C ALA A 479 3.49 24.41 -23.87
N GLY A 480 2.57 24.11 -24.77
CA GLY A 480 2.40 24.80 -26.04
C GLY A 480 1.98 26.27 -25.87
N ALA A 481 1.02 26.53 -25.00
CA ALA A 481 0.58 27.90 -24.69
C ALA A 481 1.75 28.71 -24.15
N TRP A 482 2.51 28.19 -23.20
CA TRP A 482 3.65 28.89 -22.62
C TRP A 482 4.73 29.17 -23.66
N VAL A 483 5.16 28.17 -24.41
CA VAL A 483 6.28 28.29 -25.39
C VAL A 483 5.89 29.17 -26.56
N ILE A 484 4.69 29.01 -27.13
CA ILE A 484 4.22 29.82 -28.24
C ILE A 484 3.99 31.27 -27.78
N GLY A 485 3.45 31.48 -26.59
CA GLY A 485 3.33 32.82 -26.01
C GLY A 485 4.66 33.52 -25.81
N GLU A 486 5.69 32.84 -25.37
CA GLU A 486 7.00 33.42 -25.12
C GLU A 486 7.84 33.58 -26.40
N TYR A 487 7.79 32.60 -27.31
CA TYR A 487 8.59 32.51 -28.52
C TYR A 487 7.78 32.56 -29.82
N GLY A 488 6.62 33.20 -29.82
CA GLY A 488 5.77 33.31 -31.01
C GLY A 488 6.45 33.98 -32.20
N ASP A 489 7.34 34.96 -31.95
CA ASP A 489 8.15 35.58 -32.99
C ASP A 489 9.17 34.63 -33.62
N ALA A 490 9.74 33.71 -32.80
CA ALA A 490 10.64 32.67 -33.29
C ALA A 490 9.88 31.66 -34.16
N LEU A 491 8.66 31.29 -33.74
CA LEU A 491 7.77 30.43 -34.52
C LEU A 491 7.45 31.02 -35.90
N LEU A 492 7.15 32.30 -35.97
CA LEU A 492 6.85 33.02 -37.22
C LEU A 492 8.07 33.15 -38.15
N ARG A 493 9.27 33.35 -37.58
CA ARG A 493 10.50 33.39 -38.39
C ARG A 493 10.84 32.03 -39.00
N GLY A 494 10.41 30.96 -38.34
CA GLY A 494 10.70 29.59 -38.74
C GLY A 494 12.17 29.22 -38.65
N GLY A 495 12.48 27.96 -38.86
CA GLY A 495 13.85 27.43 -38.99
C GLY A 495 13.90 26.40 -40.08
N GLN A 496 15.08 26.23 -40.69
CA GLN A 496 15.33 25.19 -41.68
C GLN A 496 15.63 23.85 -40.95
N TYR A 497 14.55 23.13 -40.64
CA TYR A 497 14.67 21.77 -40.13
C TYR A 497 14.13 20.81 -41.19
N GLU A 498 14.85 19.74 -41.49
CA GLU A 498 14.56 18.75 -42.53
C GLU A 498 13.42 17.77 -42.19
N GLU A 499 12.66 18.00 -41.11
CA GLU A 499 11.59 17.12 -40.68
C GLU A 499 10.26 17.41 -41.39
N GLU A 500 9.67 16.39 -42.00
CA GLU A 500 8.43 16.45 -42.75
C GLU A 500 7.21 16.84 -41.91
N GLU A 501 7.24 16.64 -40.61
CA GLU A 501 6.15 16.92 -39.68
C GLU A 501 6.02 18.39 -39.27
N LEU A 502 6.96 19.24 -39.66
CA LEU A 502 6.93 20.67 -39.32
C LEU A 502 6.13 21.49 -40.34
N VAL A 503 5.26 22.35 -39.86
CA VAL A 503 4.57 23.32 -40.69
C VAL A 503 5.59 24.37 -41.14
N LYS A 504 5.86 24.42 -42.44
CA LYS A 504 6.93 25.28 -43.04
C LYS A 504 6.67 26.75 -42.88
N GLU A 505 5.39 27.18 -42.94
CA GLU A 505 4.97 28.56 -42.79
C GLU A 505 3.81 28.65 -41.80
N VAL A 506 3.98 29.40 -40.73
CA VAL A 506 2.93 29.73 -39.76
C VAL A 506 2.61 31.22 -39.90
N LYS A 507 1.34 31.52 -40.13
CA LYS A 507 0.85 32.91 -40.19
C LYS A 507 0.44 33.37 -38.78
N GLN A 508 0.48 34.67 -38.56
CA GLN A 508 0.04 35.22 -37.25
C GLN A 508 -1.45 34.89 -36.98
N SER A 509 -2.28 34.85 -38.02
CA SER A 509 -3.68 34.42 -37.91
C SER A 509 -3.79 32.98 -37.36
N ASP A 510 -2.92 32.09 -37.81
CA ASP A 510 -2.98 30.66 -37.45
C ASP A 510 -2.70 30.43 -35.95
N ILE A 511 -1.81 31.24 -35.38
CA ILE A 511 -1.53 31.19 -33.92
C ILE A 511 -2.76 31.66 -33.13
N VAL A 512 -3.37 32.75 -33.54
CA VAL A 512 -4.58 33.28 -32.89
C VAL A 512 -5.75 32.31 -33.03
N ASP A 513 -5.88 31.66 -34.18
CA ASP A 513 -6.91 30.63 -34.41
C ASP A 513 -6.72 29.42 -33.53
N LEU A 514 -5.46 28.96 -33.36
CA LEU A 514 -5.12 27.87 -32.49
C LEU A 514 -5.49 28.18 -31.01
N PHE A 515 -5.11 29.34 -30.51
CA PHE A 515 -5.42 29.75 -29.13
C PHE A 515 -6.93 29.91 -28.90
N THR A 516 -7.63 30.46 -29.87
CA THR A 516 -9.08 30.57 -29.83
C THR A 516 -9.73 29.19 -29.82
N SER A 517 -9.24 28.26 -30.64
CA SER A 517 -9.71 26.88 -30.66
C SER A 517 -9.51 26.15 -29.35
N ILE A 518 -8.32 26.27 -28.74
CA ILE A 518 -8.03 25.65 -27.44
C ILE A 518 -8.93 26.24 -26.36
N LEU A 519 -9.05 27.58 -26.28
CA LEU A 519 -9.83 28.27 -25.25
C LEU A 519 -11.33 27.87 -25.30
N ASN A 520 -11.87 27.66 -26.49
CA ASN A 520 -13.28 27.31 -26.71
C ASN A 520 -13.52 25.79 -26.67
N SER A 521 -12.47 24.98 -26.54
CA SER A 521 -12.61 23.53 -26.50
C SER A 521 -13.11 23.04 -25.14
N SER A 522 -13.75 21.87 -25.14
CA SER A 522 -14.16 21.19 -23.93
C SER A 522 -12.97 20.64 -23.12
N TYR A 523 -11.78 20.59 -23.70
CA TYR A 523 -10.55 20.12 -23.07
C TYR A 523 -9.82 21.21 -22.29
N ALA A 524 -10.20 22.49 -22.45
CA ALA A 524 -9.61 23.58 -21.71
C ALA A 524 -10.18 23.65 -20.29
N GLY A 525 -9.47 23.03 -19.33
CA GLY A 525 -9.68 23.26 -17.92
C GLY A 525 -9.31 24.68 -17.50
N GLN A 526 -9.57 25.04 -16.24
CA GLN A 526 -9.28 26.37 -15.69
C GLN A 526 -7.81 26.76 -15.93
N ILE A 527 -6.87 25.92 -15.56
CA ILE A 527 -5.42 26.17 -15.66
C ILE A 527 -5.01 26.41 -17.12
N VAL A 528 -5.55 25.62 -18.07
CA VAL A 528 -5.27 25.82 -19.50
C VAL A 528 -5.76 27.20 -19.97
N LYS A 529 -6.93 27.63 -19.55
CA LYS A 529 -7.47 28.94 -19.87
C LYS A 529 -6.61 30.08 -19.31
N GLU A 530 -6.14 29.94 -18.08
CA GLU A 530 -5.22 30.88 -17.45
C GLU A 530 -3.90 31.04 -18.23
N TYR A 531 -3.32 29.90 -18.68
CA TYR A 531 -2.13 29.88 -19.52
C TYR A 531 -2.37 30.54 -20.87
N ILE A 532 -3.49 30.22 -21.53
CA ILE A 532 -3.85 30.81 -22.84
C ILE A 532 -4.04 32.29 -22.72
N ILE A 533 -4.71 32.82 -21.70
CA ILE A 533 -4.93 34.26 -21.51
C ILE A 533 -3.61 34.98 -21.29
N THR A 534 -2.73 34.45 -20.44
CA THR A 534 -1.40 35.01 -20.21
C THR A 534 -0.55 34.99 -21.48
N SER A 535 -0.59 33.89 -22.22
CA SER A 535 0.15 33.73 -23.47
C SER A 535 -0.41 34.61 -24.58
N ALA A 536 -1.73 34.77 -24.65
CA ALA A 536 -2.36 35.70 -25.59
C ALA A 536 -1.90 37.15 -25.34
N MET A 537 -1.79 37.56 -24.08
CA MET A 537 -1.24 38.87 -23.71
C MET A 537 0.22 39.01 -24.14
N LYS A 538 1.06 38.01 -23.92
CA LYS A 538 2.47 37.99 -24.36
C LYS A 538 2.56 38.12 -25.90
N LEU A 539 1.72 37.41 -26.64
CA LEU A 539 1.68 37.46 -28.09
C LEU A 539 1.39 38.87 -28.64
N THR A 540 0.70 39.74 -27.90
CA THR A 540 0.42 41.13 -28.36
C THR A 540 1.71 41.94 -28.57
N THR A 541 2.83 41.55 -28.01
CA THR A 541 4.16 42.16 -28.21
C THR A 541 5.07 41.35 -29.14
N ARG A 542 4.68 40.11 -29.47
CA ARG A 542 5.42 39.21 -30.39
C ARG A 542 4.91 39.29 -31.83
N LEU A 543 3.61 39.59 -32.00
CA LEU A 543 2.98 39.75 -33.32
C LEU A 543 3.13 41.18 -33.81
N THR A 544 3.13 41.33 -35.14
CA THR A 544 3.31 42.62 -35.83
C THR A 544 2.06 43.11 -36.55
N GLU A 545 1.13 42.20 -36.86
CA GLU A 545 -0.14 42.55 -37.57
C GLU A 545 -1.15 43.16 -36.62
N PRO A 546 -1.57 44.46 -36.82
CA PRO A 546 -2.51 45.10 -35.92
C PRO A 546 -3.86 44.36 -35.83
N ALA A 547 -4.30 43.75 -36.92
CA ALA A 547 -5.56 43.00 -36.99
C ALA A 547 -5.53 41.79 -36.04
N GLN A 548 -4.39 41.10 -35.93
CA GLN A 548 -4.25 39.96 -35.06
C GLN A 548 -4.10 40.37 -33.60
N ILE A 549 -3.41 41.49 -33.35
CA ILE A 549 -3.30 42.06 -31.96
C ILE A 549 -4.70 42.47 -31.47
N GLU A 550 -5.52 43.05 -32.34
CA GLU A 550 -6.90 43.40 -31.99
C GLU A 550 -7.77 42.16 -31.73
N ARG A 551 -7.56 41.08 -32.49
CA ARG A 551 -8.23 39.78 -32.20
C ARG A 551 -7.84 39.22 -30.82
N LEU A 552 -6.57 39.30 -30.47
CA LEU A 552 -6.09 38.89 -29.13
C LEU A 552 -6.71 39.76 -28.04
N ARG A 553 -6.78 41.07 -28.27
CA ARG A 553 -7.44 42.00 -27.33
C ARG A 553 -8.90 41.62 -27.10
N ARG A 554 -9.65 41.33 -28.15
CA ARG A 554 -11.06 40.88 -28.05
C ARG A 554 -11.18 39.56 -27.34
N LEU A 555 -10.22 38.65 -27.55
CA LEU A 555 -10.16 37.39 -26.86
C LEU A 555 -10.00 37.59 -25.34
N LEU A 556 -9.15 38.50 -24.90
CA LEU A 556 -9.00 38.89 -23.49
C LEU A 556 -10.29 39.53 -22.97
N GLU A 557 -10.85 40.52 -23.70
CA GLU A 557 -12.07 41.23 -23.31
C GLU A 557 -13.27 40.30 -23.14
N SER A 558 -13.37 39.23 -23.95
CA SER A 558 -14.44 38.22 -23.85
C SER A 558 -14.42 37.44 -22.52
N ASN A 559 -13.31 37.45 -21.80
CA ASN A 559 -13.12 36.79 -20.50
C ASN A 559 -13.26 37.75 -19.32
N ASN A 560 -13.56 39.03 -19.52
CA ASN A 560 -13.75 40.03 -18.44
C ASN A 560 -14.96 39.70 -17.53
N THR A 561 -15.87 38.86 -17.97
CA THR A 561 -17.05 38.40 -17.21
C THR A 561 -17.02 36.91 -16.92
N ASN A 562 -15.85 36.31 -16.96
CA ASN A 562 -15.69 34.89 -16.66
C ASN A 562 -16.09 34.62 -15.19
N LEU A 563 -16.72 33.48 -14.95
CA LEU A 563 -17.13 33.05 -13.61
C LEU A 563 -15.94 32.69 -12.73
N ASP A 564 -14.83 32.32 -13.33
CA ASP A 564 -13.58 32.07 -12.64
C ASP A 564 -12.87 33.37 -12.32
N VAL A 565 -12.65 33.63 -11.04
CA VAL A 565 -12.07 34.90 -10.56
C VAL A 565 -10.67 35.13 -11.11
N GLU A 566 -9.83 34.11 -11.16
CA GLU A 566 -8.45 34.21 -11.65
C GLU A 566 -8.41 34.56 -13.15
N ILE A 567 -9.25 33.91 -13.94
CA ILE A 567 -9.39 34.20 -15.38
C ILE A 567 -9.92 35.61 -15.60
N GLN A 568 -10.96 35.99 -14.86
CA GLN A 568 -11.55 37.32 -14.91
C GLN A 568 -10.53 38.41 -14.56
N GLN A 569 -9.80 38.22 -13.45
CA GLN A 569 -8.80 39.15 -12.96
C GLN A 569 -7.70 39.36 -14.02
N ARG A 570 -7.14 38.28 -14.54
CA ARG A 570 -6.10 38.34 -15.59
C ARG A 570 -6.62 39.07 -16.83
N ALA A 571 -7.81 38.73 -17.27
CA ALA A 571 -8.43 39.35 -18.46
C ALA A 571 -8.59 40.89 -18.29
N VAL A 572 -9.08 41.33 -17.14
CA VAL A 572 -9.31 42.75 -16.84
C VAL A 572 -7.97 43.48 -16.68
N GLU A 573 -7.02 42.92 -15.92
CA GLU A 573 -5.70 43.53 -15.70
C GLU A 573 -4.92 43.64 -17.01
N TYR A 574 -4.92 42.60 -17.83
CA TYR A 574 -4.25 42.61 -19.14
C TYR A 574 -4.94 43.54 -20.12
N GLY A 575 -6.27 43.62 -20.10
CA GLY A 575 -7.04 44.59 -20.88
C GLY A 575 -6.65 46.02 -20.54
N ASN A 576 -6.45 46.36 -19.27
CA ASN A 576 -6.05 47.66 -18.81
C ASN A 576 -4.63 48.05 -19.27
N LEU A 577 -3.73 47.06 -19.45
CA LEU A 577 -2.37 47.38 -19.95
C LEU A 577 -2.33 47.93 -21.38
N PHE A 578 -3.38 47.74 -22.17
CA PHE A 578 -3.45 48.36 -23.52
C PHE A 578 -3.51 49.90 -23.46
N ALA A 579 -3.95 50.50 -22.34
CA ALA A 579 -3.94 51.93 -22.14
C ALA A 579 -2.53 52.49 -21.92
N TYR A 580 -1.56 51.62 -21.56
CA TYR A 580 -0.21 51.99 -21.16
C TYR A 580 0.83 51.23 -21.98
N ASP A 581 0.96 51.56 -23.31
CA ASP A 581 1.76 50.76 -24.24
C ASP A 581 3.23 50.59 -23.85
N GLN A 582 3.88 51.65 -23.26
CA GLN A 582 5.28 51.51 -22.80
C GLN A 582 5.40 50.54 -21.62
N VAL A 583 4.47 50.59 -20.65
CA VAL A 583 4.45 49.66 -19.53
C VAL A 583 4.17 48.25 -20.01
N ARG A 584 3.23 48.11 -20.92
CA ARG A 584 2.88 46.80 -21.50
C ARG A 584 4.09 46.14 -22.15
N ARG A 585 4.86 46.88 -22.96
CA ARG A 585 6.06 46.36 -23.61
C ARG A 585 7.15 45.95 -22.60
N GLY A 586 7.37 46.76 -21.57
CA GLY A 586 8.34 46.45 -20.54
C GLY A 586 7.97 45.25 -19.68
N VAL A 587 6.68 45.14 -19.30
CA VAL A 587 6.19 44.02 -18.51
C VAL A 587 6.22 42.69 -19.29
N LEU A 588 6.01 42.75 -20.60
CA LEU A 588 5.94 41.59 -21.49
C LEU A 588 7.27 41.27 -22.19
N GLU A 589 8.39 41.83 -21.74
CA GLU A 589 9.72 41.39 -22.19
C GLU A 589 9.90 39.90 -21.97
N ARG A 590 10.79 39.28 -22.73
CA ARG A 590 11.10 37.85 -22.57
C ARG A 590 11.61 37.58 -21.16
N MET A 591 11.05 36.56 -20.55
CA MET A 591 11.51 36.12 -19.25
C MET A 591 12.95 35.61 -19.35
N PRO A 592 13.87 36.07 -18.48
CA PRO A 592 15.21 35.51 -18.43
C PRO A 592 15.10 34.04 -18.00
N PRO A 593 16.01 33.18 -18.50
CA PRO A 593 16.04 31.80 -18.04
C PRO A 593 16.24 31.76 -16.53
N PRO A 594 15.52 30.88 -15.81
CA PRO A 594 15.62 30.79 -14.37
C PRO A 594 17.04 30.40 -13.93
N GLU A 595 17.59 31.11 -12.92
CA GLU A 595 18.86 30.73 -12.31
C GLU A 595 18.70 29.40 -11.59
N ILE A 596 19.43 28.37 -12.04
CA ILE A 596 19.39 27.04 -11.47
C ILE A 596 20.48 26.97 -10.40
N ARG A 597 20.12 26.87 -9.15
CA ARG A 597 21.04 26.43 -8.09
C ARG A 597 21.49 25.01 -8.43
N GLU A 598 22.78 24.70 -8.28
CA GLU A 598 23.34 23.37 -8.62
C GLU A 598 22.62 22.21 -7.95
N GLU A 599 21.98 22.48 -6.82
CA GLU A 599 21.17 21.51 -6.07
C GLU A 599 19.83 21.11 -6.75
N GLN A 600 19.37 21.90 -7.73
CA GLN A 600 18.10 21.69 -8.45
C GLN A 600 18.28 21.23 -9.90
N ARG A 601 19.52 20.95 -10.33
CA ARG A 601 19.82 20.70 -11.74
C ARG A 601 19.23 19.42 -12.31
N VAL A 602 18.99 18.40 -11.48
CA VAL A 602 18.52 17.10 -11.96
C VAL A 602 17.30 16.66 -11.16
N LEU A 603 16.18 16.40 -11.85
CA LEU A 603 15.03 15.73 -11.27
C LEU A 603 15.49 14.38 -10.68
N GLY A 604 15.35 14.20 -9.37
CA GLY A 604 15.74 12.97 -8.67
C GLY A 604 17.13 12.95 -8.02
N GLU A 605 17.98 14.01 -8.15
CA GLU A 605 19.27 14.08 -7.43
C GLU A 605 19.15 14.42 -5.94
N ALA A 606 18.01 14.94 -5.48
CA ALA A 606 17.77 15.20 -4.06
C ALA A 606 17.94 13.95 -3.17
N THR A 607 17.94 12.77 -3.76
CA THR A 607 18.17 11.49 -3.08
C THR A 607 19.64 11.06 -2.98
N LYS A 608 20.55 11.66 -3.75
CA LYS A 608 21.97 11.20 -3.79
C LYS A 608 22.91 11.85 -2.78
N LYS A 609 22.61 13.04 -2.27
CA LYS A 609 23.51 13.71 -1.29
C LYS A 609 23.52 13.09 0.12
N ARG A 610 22.64 12.15 0.43
CA ARG A 610 22.66 11.38 1.70
C ARG A 610 23.55 10.10 1.63
N HIS A 611 24.13 9.75 0.50
CA HIS A 611 24.91 8.52 0.32
C HIS A 611 26.43 8.67 0.26
N SER A 612 27.03 9.77 0.69
CA SER A 612 28.50 9.92 0.78
C SER A 612 29.10 9.52 2.15
N LYS A 613 28.28 9.12 3.11
CA LYS A 613 28.74 8.22 4.19
C LYS A 613 28.25 6.85 3.80
N VAL A 614 29.18 5.90 3.66
CA VAL A 614 28.89 4.48 3.45
C VAL A 614 27.63 4.17 4.25
N PRO A 615 26.46 3.96 3.65
CA PRO A 615 25.33 3.52 4.40
C PRO A 615 25.66 2.10 4.80
N LYS A 616 25.84 1.82 6.08
CA LYS A 616 25.49 0.49 6.57
C LYS A 616 24.16 0.18 5.89
N MET A 617 24.12 -0.84 5.04
CA MET A 617 22.90 -1.27 4.37
C MET A 617 21.83 -1.38 5.44
N LYS A 618 20.85 -0.46 5.42
CA LYS A 618 19.60 -0.71 6.13
C LYS A 618 19.09 -2.00 5.54
N LYS A 619 18.92 -3.01 6.36
CA LYS A 619 18.26 -4.27 6.02
C LYS A 619 17.10 -3.98 5.08
N PRO A 620 16.95 -4.76 4.01
CA PRO A 620 15.64 -4.85 3.40
C PRO A 620 14.73 -5.32 4.53
N SER A 621 13.76 -4.48 4.90
CA SER A 621 12.66 -4.94 5.75
C SER A 621 12.20 -6.26 5.17
N GLN A 622 12.21 -7.31 5.96
CA GLN A 622 11.66 -8.59 5.55
C GLN A 622 10.26 -8.27 5.05
N VAL A 623 10.03 -8.53 3.77
CA VAL A 623 8.69 -8.51 3.21
C VAL A 623 7.98 -9.63 3.94
N THR A 624 7.16 -9.29 4.93
CA THR A 624 6.34 -10.27 5.63
C THR A 624 5.37 -10.87 4.63
N GLU A 625 4.89 -12.08 4.89
CA GLU A 625 3.80 -12.67 4.07
C GLU A 625 2.61 -11.72 3.95
N GLN A 626 2.41 -10.84 4.93
CA GLN A 626 1.42 -9.77 4.91
C GLN A 626 1.75 -8.68 3.88
N ASP A 627 3.01 -8.29 3.73
CA ASP A 627 3.43 -7.32 2.72
C ASP A 627 3.30 -7.90 1.30
N MET A 628 3.59 -9.20 1.14
CA MET A 628 3.35 -9.90 -0.13
C MET A 628 1.85 -10.02 -0.44
N LEU A 629 1.01 -10.22 0.59
CA LEU A 629 -0.43 -10.29 0.42
C LEU A 629 -1.05 -8.92 0.13
N LEU A 630 -0.56 -7.87 0.77
CA LEU A 630 -0.96 -6.48 0.52
C LEU A 630 -0.54 -6.01 -0.88
N ASP A 631 0.65 -6.39 -1.32
CA ASP A 631 1.15 -6.09 -2.66
C ASP A 631 0.36 -6.88 -3.73
N LEU A 632 -0.01 -8.12 -3.44
CA LEU A 632 -0.88 -8.94 -4.29
C LEU A 632 -2.32 -8.39 -4.37
N MET A 633 -2.77 -7.71 -3.33
CA MET A 633 -4.09 -7.07 -3.27
C MET A 633 -4.12 -5.65 -3.85
N GLY A 634 -3.00 -5.16 -4.41
CA GLY A 634 -2.91 -3.85 -5.05
C GLY A 634 -2.78 -2.68 -4.07
N GLY A 635 -2.33 -2.94 -2.84
CA GLY A 635 -1.96 -1.91 -1.88
C GLY A 635 -0.60 -1.31 -2.21
N ASP A 636 -0.59 -0.03 -2.50
CA ASP A 636 0.58 0.78 -2.88
C ASP A 636 1.48 1.01 -1.66
N SER A 637 2.32 0.04 -1.31
CA SER A 637 3.20 0.19 -0.15
C SER A 637 4.64 -0.20 -0.41
N ASN A 638 5.26 0.31 -1.49
CA ASN A 638 6.71 0.38 -1.58
C ASN A 638 7.17 1.25 -2.75
N MET A 639 6.83 2.53 -2.69
CA MET A 639 7.69 3.55 -3.27
C MET A 639 8.69 3.97 -2.18
N PRO A 640 9.96 4.10 -2.46
CA PRO A 640 10.86 4.76 -1.54
C PRO A 640 10.37 6.20 -1.37
N VAL A 641 9.75 6.48 -0.24
CA VAL A 641 9.38 7.82 0.17
C VAL A 641 10.68 8.60 0.29
N ALA A 642 10.94 9.46 -0.67
CA ALA A 642 11.88 10.55 -0.48
C ALA A 642 11.34 11.39 0.67
N ASP A 643 12.07 11.45 1.77
CA ASP A 643 11.82 12.32 2.91
C ASP A 643 11.59 13.76 2.46
N LEU A 644 10.36 14.13 2.29
CA LEU A 644 9.88 15.50 2.33
C LEU A 644 9.44 15.80 3.77
N SER A 645 10.41 15.81 4.69
CA SER A 645 10.19 16.36 6.02
C SER A 645 10.57 17.84 6.02
N SER A 646 9.67 18.66 5.56
CA SER A 646 9.41 19.99 6.14
C SER A 646 8.10 20.52 5.54
N THR A 647 7.16 20.78 6.45
CA THR A 647 5.84 21.37 6.23
C THR A 647 4.81 20.44 5.55
N ILE A 648 4.10 19.71 6.39
CA ILE A 648 2.64 19.66 6.51
C ILE A 648 2.33 18.57 7.56
N ASN A 649 2.12 19.00 8.80
CA ASN A 649 1.42 18.24 9.82
C ASN A 649 -0.05 18.11 9.38
N GLY A 650 -0.44 17.00 8.81
CA GLY A 650 -1.84 16.81 8.44
C GLY A 650 -2.23 15.41 7.94
N SER A 651 -1.27 14.56 7.57
CA SER A 651 -1.63 13.28 6.94
C SER A 651 -1.25 12.02 7.72
N GLN A 652 -0.68 12.14 8.91
CA GLN A 652 -0.39 10.98 9.78
C GLN A 652 -1.60 10.45 10.56
N HIS A 653 -2.66 11.24 10.75
CA HIS A 653 -3.84 10.79 11.50
C HIS A 653 -4.73 9.78 10.77
N ASN A 654 -4.63 9.64 9.47
CA ASN A 654 -5.53 8.73 8.73
C ASN A 654 -5.00 7.30 8.60
N ALA A 655 -3.71 7.08 8.72
CA ALA A 655 -3.13 5.73 8.73
C ALA A 655 -3.26 5.09 10.12
N ASP A 656 -3.09 5.89 11.18
CA ASP A 656 -3.25 5.43 12.57
C ASP A 656 -4.71 5.14 12.92
N LEU A 657 -5.68 5.87 12.34
CA LEU A 657 -7.10 5.60 12.51
C LEU A 657 -7.56 4.28 11.83
N LEU A 658 -6.87 3.85 10.78
CA LEU A 658 -7.17 2.57 10.12
C LEU A 658 -6.52 1.40 10.86
N ALA A 659 -5.36 1.61 11.46
CA ALA A 659 -4.69 0.64 12.33
C ALA A 659 -5.49 0.42 13.63
N ASP A 660 -5.99 1.49 14.26
CA ASP A 660 -6.83 1.44 15.47
C ASP A 660 -8.21 0.79 15.26
N ILE A 661 -8.71 0.80 14.02
CA ILE A 661 -9.99 0.15 13.65
C ILE A 661 -9.79 -1.36 13.40
N LEU A 662 -8.58 -1.77 13.02
CA LEU A 662 -8.25 -3.17 12.69
C LEU A 662 -7.58 -3.91 13.85
N ASP A 663 -6.90 -3.19 14.75
CA ASP A 663 -6.24 -3.75 15.94
C ASP A 663 -7.00 -3.28 17.17
N GLY A 664 -7.78 -4.17 17.77
CA GLY A 664 -8.53 -3.90 19.00
C GLY A 664 -7.61 -3.59 20.17
N GLY A 665 -7.37 -2.32 20.40
CA GLY A 665 -7.00 -1.74 21.69
C GLY A 665 -5.69 -2.18 22.33
N GLN A 666 -4.62 -1.44 22.12
CA GLN A 666 -3.53 -1.34 23.10
C GLN A 666 -3.14 0.11 23.37
N SER A 667 -3.19 0.45 24.63
CA SER A 667 -2.91 1.75 25.23
C SER A 667 -1.41 2.08 25.21
N VAL A 668 -1.07 3.26 24.70
CA VAL A 668 0.28 3.81 24.82
C VAL A 668 0.44 4.45 26.20
N SER A 669 1.43 4.01 26.95
CA SER A 669 1.84 4.58 28.24
C SER A 669 2.72 5.80 28.05
N ILE A 670 2.31 6.93 28.65
CA ILE A 670 3.13 8.14 28.84
C ILE A 670 3.57 8.20 30.30
N PRO A 671 4.80 8.58 30.61
CA PRO A 671 5.31 8.52 31.97
C PRO A 671 4.73 9.63 32.87
N SER A 672 4.39 9.17 34.09
CA SER A 672 3.73 9.91 35.14
C SER A 672 4.67 10.83 35.92
N GLN A 673 4.16 11.97 36.35
CA GLN A 673 4.48 12.52 37.69
C GLN A 673 3.25 13.13 38.37
N LEU A 674 2.91 12.51 39.54
CA LEU A 674 2.30 13.07 40.76
C LEU A 674 0.88 13.71 40.67
N SER A 675 -0.12 13.31 41.37
CA SER A 675 -0.37 12.86 42.74
C SER A 675 -1.89 12.62 42.95
N ALA A 676 -2.16 11.74 43.87
CA ALA A 676 -3.37 11.15 44.42
C ALA A 676 -4.63 12.03 44.52
N THR A 677 -5.80 11.43 44.23
CA THR A 677 -6.88 11.13 45.20
C THR A 677 -8.04 10.35 44.55
N THR A 678 -8.38 9.29 45.16
CA THR A 678 -9.54 8.37 45.20
C THR A 678 -10.83 8.56 44.40
N SER A 679 -11.14 7.46 43.64
CA SER A 679 -12.41 6.68 43.53
C SER A 679 -13.56 7.18 42.69
N PRO A 680 -14.45 6.23 42.20
CA PRO A 680 -14.23 5.08 41.39
C PRO A 680 -14.97 5.15 40.02
N ALA A 681 -14.60 4.22 39.14
CA ALA A 681 -15.11 4.03 37.78
C ALA A 681 -16.60 3.70 37.65
N PRO A 682 -17.14 3.86 36.44
CA PRO A 682 -17.61 2.65 35.78
C PRO A 682 -17.06 2.47 34.37
N THR A 683 -16.68 1.27 34.11
CA THR A 683 -16.30 0.65 32.84
C THR A 683 -17.42 0.81 31.80
N GLY A 684 -17.10 1.49 30.70
CA GLY A 684 -17.92 1.48 29.49
C GLY A 684 -17.10 0.88 28.33
N ASN A 685 -17.37 -0.37 28.03
CA ASN A 685 -16.87 -1.06 26.86
C ASN A 685 -17.30 -0.34 25.58
N MET A 686 -16.34 0.07 24.77
CA MET A 686 -16.62 0.47 23.38
C MET A 686 -16.93 -0.78 22.57
N SER A 687 -18.23 -0.98 22.34
CA SER A 687 -18.75 -2.01 21.43
C SER A 687 -18.39 -1.66 19.99
N SER A 688 -17.87 -2.65 19.30
CA SER A 688 -17.61 -2.64 17.85
C SER A 688 -18.88 -2.21 17.07
N ILE A 689 -18.66 -1.51 15.95
CA ILE A 689 -19.71 -1.11 14.98
C ILE A 689 -20.60 -2.28 14.53
N MET A 690 -20.19 -3.52 14.75
CA MET A 690 -20.94 -4.74 14.45
C MET A 690 -22.12 -4.98 15.39
N ASP A 691 -22.10 -4.46 16.63
CA ASP A 691 -23.19 -4.64 17.60
C ASP A 691 -24.42 -3.73 17.29
N LEU A 692 -24.30 -2.88 16.30
CA LEU A 692 -25.34 -1.90 15.93
C LEU A 692 -26.49 -2.49 15.08
N PHE A 693 -26.35 -3.75 14.62
CA PHE A 693 -27.31 -4.37 13.69
C PHE A 693 -28.26 -5.41 14.30
N ASP A 694 -28.16 -5.68 15.60
CA ASP A 694 -29.00 -6.67 16.26
C ASP A 694 -30.01 -6.01 17.24
N THR A 695 -31.21 -5.67 16.77
CA THR A 695 -32.41 -5.68 17.62
C THR A 695 -33.68 -5.97 16.81
N PRO A 696 -34.58 -6.81 17.32
CA PRO A 696 -35.75 -7.28 16.57
C PRO A 696 -36.93 -6.30 16.63
N SER A 697 -37.64 -6.30 15.52
CA SER A 697 -38.91 -5.58 15.30
C SER A 697 -40.03 -6.09 16.19
N THR A 698 -40.82 -5.18 16.80
CA THR A 698 -42.22 -5.43 17.11
C THR A 698 -43.04 -4.21 16.78
N THR A 699 -44.05 -4.51 15.99
CA THR A 699 -45.26 -3.84 15.55
C THR A 699 -45.89 -2.75 16.42
N ALA A 700 -46.35 -1.65 15.80
CA ALA A 700 -47.76 -1.25 15.70
C ALA A 700 -47.90 0.14 15.04
N THR A 701 -48.76 0.18 14.03
CA THR A 701 -49.36 1.35 13.38
C THR A 701 -50.41 2.05 14.30
N PRO A 702 -50.77 3.31 14.15
CA PRO A 702 -51.68 3.74 13.10
C PRO A 702 -51.47 5.17 12.50
N GLN A 703 -52.16 5.36 11.40
CA GLN A 703 -52.31 6.48 10.49
C GLN A 703 -53.26 7.63 10.97
N PRO A 704 -53.62 8.61 10.07
CA PRO A 704 -53.24 10.04 10.08
C PRO A 704 -54.49 10.96 10.32
N PRO A 705 -54.55 12.22 10.10
CA PRO A 705 -54.92 12.86 8.83
C PRO A 705 -54.52 14.36 8.62
N PRO A 706 -55.09 15.07 7.65
CA PRO A 706 -54.36 15.82 6.64
C PRO A 706 -54.71 17.33 6.54
N GLN A 707 -54.00 18.00 5.54
CA GLN A 707 -54.36 19.27 4.85
C GLN A 707 -54.07 20.60 5.61
N GLN A 708 -53.51 21.61 4.99
CA GLN A 708 -54.14 22.44 3.95
C GLN A 708 -53.13 23.37 3.26
N ARG A 709 -53.44 23.61 1.99
CA ARG A 709 -52.93 24.64 1.08
C ARG A 709 -53.20 26.06 1.59
N THR A 710 -52.31 27.00 1.22
CA THR A 710 -52.80 28.28 0.67
C THR A 710 -51.82 28.84 -0.36
N GLN A 711 -52.42 29.25 -1.45
CA GLN A 711 -51.90 29.99 -2.61
C GLN A 711 -51.81 31.48 -2.30
N SER A 712 -50.95 32.19 -3.02
CA SER A 712 -51.23 33.48 -3.66
C SER A 712 -49.97 33.91 -4.45
N VAL A 713 -50.02 33.97 -5.71
CA VAL A 713 -50.58 34.87 -6.72
C VAL A 713 -49.54 35.87 -7.25
N ASP A 714 -49.18 35.61 -8.52
CA ASP A 714 -48.66 36.37 -9.61
C ASP A 714 -48.35 37.86 -9.49
N LEU A 715 -47.38 38.38 -10.21
CA LEU A 715 -47.58 39.24 -11.41
C LEU A 715 -46.28 39.58 -12.19
N PHE A 716 -46.45 39.55 -13.51
CA PHE A 716 -45.60 40.03 -14.64
C PHE A 716 -44.32 39.25 -14.95
N GLY A 717 -44.15 38.72 -16.06
CA GLY A 717 -44.61 38.87 -17.41
C GLY A 717 -43.37 39.06 -18.34
N GLY A 718 -43.12 38.15 -19.32
CA GLY A 718 -42.21 38.43 -20.40
C GLY A 718 -41.34 37.26 -20.86
N MET A 719 -41.74 36.73 -22.00
CA MET A 719 -41.18 35.68 -22.83
C MET A 719 -39.65 35.74 -23.04
N THR A 720 -38.97 34.63 -22.95
CA THR A 720 -38.20 33.96 -24.04
C THR A 720 -37.61 32.69 -23.52
N SER A 721 -37.72 31.58 -24.24
CA SER A 721 -37.26 30.27 -23.92
C SER A 721 -35.74 30.17 -23.99
N PRO A 722 -35.08 29.57 -22.97
CA PRO A 722 -33.74 29.08 -23.09
C PRO A 722 -33.72 27.55 -23.29
N PRO A 723 -32.63 26.99 -23.80
CA PRO A 723 -32.49 25.57 -24.09
C PRO A 723 -32.39 24.70 -22.83
N PRO A 724 -32.49 23.37 -22.91
CA PRO A 724 -32.74 22.51 -21.76
C PRO A 724 -31.54 22.47 -20.85
N GLN A 725 -31.73 22.98 -19.63
CA GLN A 725 -30.82 22.80 -18.53
C GLN A 725 -30.88 21.35 -18.06
N THR A 726 -29.72 20.72 -18.03
CA THR A 726 -29.44 19.50 -17.24
C THR A 726 -29.85 19.80 -15.79
N GLN A 727 -30.89 19.17 -15.32
CA GLN A 727 -31.32 19.28 -13.92
C GLN A 727 -30.17 18.84 -13.01
N ALA A 728 -29.73 19.73 -12.12
CA ALA A 728 -28.87 19.40 -11.01
C ALA A 728 -29.58 18.32 -10.17
N PRO A 729 -28.88 17.25 -9.77
CA PRO A 729 -29.50 16.19 -8.97
C PRO A 729 -30.00 16.77 -7.64
N SER A 730 -31.30 16.60 -7.35
CA SER A 730 -31.94 17.02 -6.12
C SER A 730 -31.26 16.37 -4.91
N GLY A 731 -30.73 17.16 -3.99
CA GLY A 731 -30.17 16.68 -2.73
C GLY A 731 -31.29 16.22 -1.78
N HIS A 732 -31.07 15.07 -1.11
CA HIS A 732 -32.02 14.55 -0.11
C HIS A 732 -31.58 14.99 1.29
N THR A 733 -32.48 15.62 2.05
CA THR A 733 -32.22 15.99 3.46
C THR A 733 -32.13 14.74 4.32
N VAL A 734 -31.02 14.61 5.04
CA VAL A 734 -30.72 13.46 5.90
C VAL A 734 -30.87 13.80 7.37
N PHE A 735 -30.45 15.01 7.73
CA PHE A 735 -30.44 15.48 9.11
C PHE A 735 -30.65 17.00 9.11
N ASP A 736 -31.50 17.46 10.00
CA ASP A 736 -31.80 18.90 10.20
C ASP A 736 -32.19 19.12 11.70
N LYS A 737 -31.15 19.40 12.49
CA LYS A 737 -31.31 19.72 13.92
C LYS A 737 -30.23 20.65 14.42
N ASN A 738 -30.52 21.44 15.41
CA ASN A 738 -29.59 22.31 16.14
C ASN A 738 -28.71 23.17 15.21
N GLY A 739 -29.30 23.69 14.14
CA GLY A 739 -28.59 24.54 13.19
C GLY A 739 -27.66 23.79 12.19
N LEU A 740 -27.58 22.45 12.25
CA LEU A 740 -26.85 21.65 11.29
C LEU A 740 -27.81 20.98 10.32
N LEU A 741 -27.68 21.31 9.03
CA LEU A 741 -28.38 20.68 7.91
C LEU A 741 -27.42 19.77 7.16
N VAL A 742 -27.76 18.49 7.00
CA VAL A 742 -27.00 17.54 6.19
C VAL A 742 -27.85 17.05 5.02
N THR A 743 -27.35 17.19 3.80
CA THR A 743 -28.00 16.74 2.58
C THR A 743 -27.13 15.78 1.80
N PHE A 744 -27.72 14.76 1.18
CA PHE A 744 -27.04 13.80 0.33
C PHE A 744 -27.38 13.98 -1.13
N GLN A 745 -26.38 13.99 -1.99
CA GLN A 745 -26.51 13.84 -3.44
C GLN A 745 -25.96 12.47 -3.84
N VAL A 746 -26.78 11.66 -4.50
CA VAL A 746 -26.44 10.29 -4.87
C VAL A 746 -26.20 10.23 -6.40
N GLN A 747 -25.05 9.76 -6.80
CA GLN A 747 -24.69 9.48 -8.19
C GLN A 747 -24.38 7.99 -8.35
N ARG A 748 -25.03 7.33 -9.30
CA ARG A 748 -24.85 5.90 -9.58
C ARG A 748 -24.01 5.70 -10.83
N ASN A 749 -22.89 5.01 -10.67
CA ASN A 749 -22.04 4.56 -11.76
C ASN A 749 -22.19 3.02 -11.91
N ALA A 750 -21.79 2.48 -13.06
CA ALA A 750 -21.95 1.05 -13.35
C ALA A 750 -21.37 0.10 -12.28
N THR A 751 -20.36 0.51 -11.52
CA THR A 751 -19.64 -0.32 -10.56
C THR A 751 -19.73 0.15 -9.11
N ALA A 752 -20.17 1.38 -8.85
CA ALA A 752 -20.20 1.98 -7.52
C ALA A 752 -21.24 3.10 -7.43
N VAL A 753 -21.69 3.37 -6.21
CA VAL A 753 -22.55 4.53 -5.91
C VAL A 753 -21.70 5.55 -5.16
N GLN A 754 -21.67 6.77 -5.68
CA GLN A 754 -21.04 7.93 -5.04
C GLN A 754 -22.10 8.74 -4.32
N VAL A 755 -21.87 9.05 -3.06
CA VAL A 755 -22.73 9.90 -2.25
C VAL A 755 -21.92 11.08 -1.77
N MET A 756 -22.37 12.28 -2.09
CA MET A 756 -21.78 13.52 -1.57
C MET A 756 -22.66 14.04 -0.43
N ALA A 757 -22.12 14.04 0.76
CA ALA A 757 -22.73 14.67 1.93
C ALA A 757 -22.33 16.15 1.96
N ARG A 758 -23.32 17.03 2.09
CA ARG A 758 -23.11 18.47 2.32
C ARG A 758 -23.63 18.82 3.70
N PHE A 759 -22.81 19.47 4.46
CA PHE A 759 -23.08 19.98 5.80
C PHE A 759 -23.21 21.49 5.69
N ARG A 760 -24.29 22.05 6.18
CA ARG A 760 -24.51 23.48 6.18
C ARG A 760 -24.89 23.94 7.58
N ASN A 761 -24.22 24.97 8.06
CA ASN A 761 -24.62 25.64 9.29
C ASN A 761 -25.76 26.62 8.99
N THR A 762 -26.99 26.28 9.41
CA THR A 762 -28.19 27.11 9.25
C THR A 762 -28.47 28.03 10.44
N GLY A 763 -27.68 27.94 11.52
CA GLY A 763 -27.73 28.77 12.70
C GLY A 763 -27.19 30.17 12.44
N ASN A 764 -27.93 31.21 12.88
CA ASN A 764 -27.63 32.57 12.50
C ASN A 764 -26.35 33.19 13.13
N PHE A 765 -25.72 32.59 14.15
CA PHE A 765 -24.54 33.19 14.82
C PHE A 765 -23.62 32.21 15.58
N GLU A 766 -23.89 30.93 15.59
CA GLU A 766 -23.08 29.98 16.35
C GLU A 766 -22.17 29.15 15.47
N ARG A 767 -20.88 29.16 15.78
CA ARG A 767 -19.87 28.30 15.11
C ARG A 767 -20.07 26.85 15.54
N LEU A 768 -20.12 25.94 14.57
CA LEU A 768 -20.09 24.50 14.79
C LEU A 768 -18.66 24.00 14.71
N THR A 769 -18.24 23.23 15.70
CA THR A 769 -16.92 22.59 15.77
C THR A 769 -17.03 21.09 15.91
N ASP A 770 -15.92 20.35 15.78
CA ASP A 770 -15.83 18.90 15.90
C ASP A 770 -16.78 18.13 14.96
N LEU A 771 -17.01 18.72 13.76
CA LEU A 771 -17.91 18.14 12.78
C LEU A 771 -17.29 16.88 12.16
N SER A 772 -17.95 15.74 12.34
CA SER A 772 -17.57 14.48 11.72
C SER A 772 -18.76 13.61 11.43
N LEU A 773 -18.71 12.89 10.30
CA LEU A 773 -19.71 11.91 9.90
C LEU A 773 -19.04 10.55 9.73
N GLN A 774 -19.58 9.56 10.39
CA GLN A 774 -19.28 8.15 10.17
C GLN A 774 -20.51 7.50 9.55
N ALA A 775 -20.30 6.61 8.60
CA ALA A 775 -21.38 5.89 7.93
C ALA A 775 -21.11 4.39 7.95
N ALA A 776 -22.17 3.61 8.06
CA ALA A 776 -22.13 2.15 7.95
C ALA A 776 -23.10 1.68 6.87
N VAL A 777 -22.68 0.66 6.11
CA VAL A 777 -23.45 -0.02 5.06
C VAL A 777 -23.71 -1.48 5.43
N PRO A 778 -24.70 -2.16 4.83
CA PRO A 778 -24.88 -3.60 5.01
C PRO A 778 -23.62 -4.41 4.68
N LYS A 779 -23.42 -5.57 5.33
CA LYS A 779 -22.25 -6.44 5.18
C LYS A 779 -21.94 -6.89 3.74
N THR A 780 -22.91 -6.83 2.86
CA THR A 780 -22.77 -7.16 1.42
C THR A 780 -22.15 -6.02 0.60
N GLN A 781 -21.99 -4.85 1.20
CA GLN A 781 -21.48 -3.65 0.54
C GLN A 781 -20.19 -3.18 1.22
N LYS A 782 -19.32 -2.53 0.47
CA LYS A 782 -18.09 -1.91 0.99
C LYS A 782 -18.21 -0.40 0.87
N LEU A 783 -17.91 0.30 1.95
CA LEU A 783 -17.92 1.75 2.04
C LEU A 783 -16.49 2.28 2.09
N GLN A 784 -16.19 3.25 1.25
CA GLN A 784 -15.02 4.11 1.37
C GLN A 784 -15.50 5.51 1.71
N LEU A 785 -15.04 6.03 2.84
CA LEU A 785 -15.39 7.36 3.33
C LEU A 785 -14.15 8.25 3.22
N LEU A 786 -14.27 9.38 2.55
CA LEU A 786 -13.22 10.40 2.49
C LEU A 786 -13.35 11.38 3.66
N GLY A 787 -12.30 12.10 3.97
CA GLY A 787 -12.33 13.13 5.01
C GLY A 787 -13.32 14.24 4.70
N ILE A 788 -13.85 14.87 5.74
CA ILE A 788 -14.69 16.07 5.62
C ILE A 788 -13.80 17.26 5.23
N SER A 789 -14.29 18.15 4.39
CA SER A 789 -13.54 19.31 3.89
C SER A 789 -13.20 20.34 4.98
N SER A 790 -14.05 20.48 5.99
CA SER A 790 -13.81 21.32 7.17
C SER A 790 -14.50 20.72 8.40
N GLY A 791 -13.76 20.62 9.50
CA GLY A 791 -14.29 20.20 10.80
C GLY A 791 -15.00 21.32 11.59
N GLU A 792 -14.97 22.54 11.07
CA GLU A 792 -15.57 23.73 11.68
C GLU A 792 -16.36 24.48 10.63
N LEU A 793 -17.54 25.02 11.00
CA LEU A 793 -18.43 25.77 10.12
C LEU A 793 -18.93 27.03 10.81
N ASP A 794 -18.64 28.17 10.23
CA ASP A 794 -19.28 29.43 10.64
C ASP A 794 -20.72 29.55 10.09
N GLY A 795 -21.51 30.49 10.60
CA GLY A 795 -22.90 30.63 10.18
C GLY A 795 -23.05 30.84 8.68
N GLY A 796 -23.78 29.96 8.01
CA GLY A 796 -23.98 29.96 6.57
C GLY A 796 -22.94 29.23 5.73
N GLU A 797 -21.83 28.77 6.32
CA GLU A 797 -20.80 27.99 5.60
C GLU A 797 -21.22 26.53 5.35
N GLU A 798 -20.58 25.95 4.35
CA GLU A 798 -20.81 24.57 3.94
C GLU A 798 -19.51 23.75 3.94
N ALA A 799 -19.58 22.50 4.42
CA ALA A 799 -18.54 21.49 4.24
C ALA A 799 -19.08 20.32 3.42
N THR A 800 -18.19 19.59 2.80
CA THR A 800 -18.53 18.42 1.99
C THR A 800 -17.73 17.21 2.38
N GLN A 801 -18.36 16.02 2.24
CA GLN A 801 -17.69 14.74 2.44
C GLN A 801 -18.17 13.76 1.39
N GLN A 802 -17.23 13.05 0.76
CA GLN A 802 -17.55 12.06 -0.25
C GLN A 802 -17.53 10.65 0.33
N MET A 803 -18.49 9.84 -0.10
CA MET A 803 -18.59 8.42 0.22
C MET A 803 -18.73 7.62 -1.07
N ARG A 804 -18.01 6.51 -1.16
CA ARG A 804 -18.11 5.57 -2.29
C ARG A 804 -18.56 4.21 -1.77
N ILE A 805 -19.64 3.69 -2.33
CA ILE A 805 -20.24 2.41 -1.93
C ILE A 805 -20.14 1.42 -3.09
N ILE A 806 -19.50 0.29 -2.84
CA ILE A 806 -19.28 -0.77 -3.83
C ILE A 806 -20.10 -2.00 -3.40
N GLY A 807 -20.59 -2.77 -4.38
CA GLY A 807 -21.40 -3.97 -4.10
C GLY A 807 -22.91 -3.75 -4.15
N VAL A 808 -23.35 -2.58 -4.61
CA VAL A 808 -24.78 -2.31 -4.88
C VAL A 808 -25.10 -2.80 -6.29
N GLN A 809 -25.41 -4.10 -6.46
CA GLN A 809 -25.72 -4.70 -7.77
C GLN A 809 -27.10 -5.37 -7.76
N GLY A 810 -27.79 -5.30 -8.88
CA GLY A 810 -29.06 -5.99 -9.23
C GLY A 810 -29.99 -5.15 -10.08
N PRO A 811 -30.71 -5.72 -11.04
CA PRO A 811 -31.83 -5.06 -11.74
C PRO A 811 -33.17 -5.37 -11.05
N PRO A 812 -33.94 -4.36 -10.51
CA PRO A 812 -33.58 -2.95 -10.36
C PRO A 812 -32.53 -2.72 -9.25
N PRO A 813 -31.74 -1.63 -9.34
CA PRO A 813 -30.69 -1.37 -8.35
C PRO A 813 -31.33 -1.18 -6.96
N PRO A 814 -30.84 -1.87 -5.94
CA PRO A 814 -31.42 -1.78 -4.58
C PRO A 814 -31.23 -0.37 -4.03
N LYS A 815 -32.21 0.10 -3.25
CA LYS A 815 -32.12 1.37 -2.53
C LYS A 815 -30.98 1.36 -1.54
N LEU A 816 -30.25 2.45 -1.44
CA LEU A 816 -29.20 2.63 -0.44
C LEU A 816 -29.83 2.70 0.96
N ARG A 817 -29.16 2.01 1.90
CA ARG A 817 -29.47 2.11 3.33
C ARG A 817 -28.17 2.39 4.07
N LEU A 818 -28.15 3.51 4.78
CA LEU A 818 -26.98 3.98 5.52
C LEU A 818 -27.37 4.24 6.97
N ARG A 819 -26.55 3.76 7.88
CA ARG A 819 -26.60 4.18 9.27
C ARG A 819 -25.49 5.18 9.52
N LEU A 820 -25.86 6.36 9.97
CA LEU A 820 -24.99 7.51 10.09
C LEU A 820 -24.79 7.85 11.55
N LYS A 821 -23.59 8.25 11.92
CA LYS A 821 -23.25 8.83 13.20
C LYS A 821 -22.64 10.20 12.94
N ILE A 822 -23.32 11.25 13.36
CA ILE A 822 -22.94 12.65 13.15
C ILE A 822 -22.52 13.21 14.51
N ASN A 823 -21.26 13.69 14.59
CA ASN A 823 -20.78 14.40 15.77
C ASN A 823 -20.58 15.86 15.41
N TYR A 824 -20.97 16.75 16.30
CA TYR A 824 -20.76 18.19 16.21
C TYR A 824 -20.86 18.83 17.60
N ALA A 825 -20.21 19.96 17.79
CA ALA A 825 -20.32 20.77 19.01
C ALA A 825 -20.71 22.19 18.64
N GLN A 826 -21.59 22.79 19.41
CA GLN A 826 -21.89 24.23 19.36
C GLN A 826 -20.96 24.99 20.32
N ALA A 827 -20.64 26.22 20.00
CA ALA A 827 -19.73 27.01 20.82
C ALA A 827 -20.22 27.07 22.29
N GLY A 828 -19.41 26.54 23.21
CA GLY A 828 -19.72 26.51 24.66
C GLY A 828 -20.54 25.31 25.15
N SER A 829 -20.90 24.36 24.27
CA SER A 829 -21.62 23.15 24.62
C SER A 829 -20.79 21.88 24.40
N PRO A 830 -21.00 20.81 25.16
CA PRO A 830 -20.29 19.54 24.92
C PRO A 830 -20.67 18.95 23.55
N ALA A 831 -19.73 18.21 22.95
CA ALA A 831 -19.95 17.56 21.66
C ALA A 831 -21.18 16.64 21.70
N THR A 832 -22.07 16.81 20.74
CA THR A 832 -23.30 16.03 20.59
C THR A 832 -23.10 14.98 19.50
N THR A 833 -23.53 13.77 19.79
CA THR A 833 -23.50 12.64 18.85
C THR A 833 -24.93 12.23 18.52
N GLU A 834 -25.31 12.30 17.25
CA GLU A 834 -26.61 11.87 16.76
C GLU A 834 -26.46 10.67 15.80
N GLN A 835 -27.37 9.71 15.93
CA GLN A 835 -27.47 8.55 15.03
C GLN A 835 -28.71 8.66 14.16
N VAL A 836 -28.53 8.47 12.85
CA VAL A 836 -29.60 8.56 11.86
C VAL A 836 -29.55 7.36 10.92
N ASP A 837 -30.66 6.65 10.79
CA ASP A 837 -30.85 5.63 9.77
C ASP A 837 -31.49 6.28 8.55
N TRP A 838 -30.76 6.33 7.46
CA TRP A 838 -31.23 6.92 6.21
C TRP A 838 -31.43 5.85 5.13
N SER A 839 -32.54 5.94 4.43
CA SER A 839 -32.84 5.14 3.26
C SER A 839 -33.12 6.05 2.07
N GLU A 840 -32.55 5.71 0.92
CA GLU A 840 -32.78 6.47 -0.31
C GLU A 840 -34.29 6.57 -0.62
N PRO A 841 -34.84 7.75 -0.85
CA PRO A 841 -36.26 7.92 -1.22
C PRO A 841 -36.62 7.17 -2.49
N ALA A 842 -37.93 6.99 -2.75
CA ALA A 842 -38.41 6.23 -3.91
C ALA A 842 -38.16 6.95 -5.23
#